data_f1272d1057c62be438ec17a2cc03f254
#
_entry.id   f1272d1057c62be438ec17a2cc03f254
#
_cell.length_a   1.000
_cell.length_b   1.000
_cell.length_c   1.000
_cell.angle_alpha   90.00
_cell.angle_beta   90.00
_cell.angle_gamma   90.00
#
_symmetry.space_group_name_H-M   'P 1'
#
loop_
_entity.id
_entity.type
_entity.pdbx_description
1 polymer ?
#
loop_
_entity_poly.entity_id
_entity_poly.type
_entity_poly.pdbx_seq_one_letter_code
_entity_poly.pdbx_strand_id
1 'polypeptide(L)'
;MRMKTRLLLSLCLVLTLSFQAHAQFKVQKGKTANTVAKAAESSDKKLLYSLCGEMSGAAIGKEQDWEQRFYIRIPAKQWKGCKITNVEIGLGFDVGKDSYVFISKDVEKEPVVKQYFQCDTIVPPPYEEDDEREIIGWKNVPLDEAYVIDSDDDLYIGWYTVQVDFWYGPCAIDWDDPASNGNLGSLRRVGKEKWTYVQLEHNPLIRVTVEGDNIPQNHLRTIYYSADELYYKPGETVYVETTIKNEGALPVTSFEVTYQMNQDAPVTKQITDVNLEPMEVYDYVVEAPVNDEGKGNLKVTLSNPNGKPDDFIESTTTLINSFGCLAKGLQKNVIVEEIVSTKEDKCPEATKIIMDAIDKCDRKENVIFIQNHAIAKDEYKIKGYSWFNEIFPISPFIPAVNIDHKSAIPGTLMPADENETTQATSEMFLVDENFGKYLETCLDEEDVYFSLDMDCEPIYDEVIGQNGLQIKIDAKPAIEGLFPDIYQSSMALLLIEDKVVGQQAGADGEYIHNGIPRAFINDENPDVAYLGDEIKIPRNGQLIEATYPIPDKTWNMDNLKLVCYIVDANMDVRNAVACPVKPIEQGVKKETVENDFAINCKDGTLHIDGNFDKARIFSISGQTLMETNDTNINVSRLEKGIYCILIQKDNRFVSKKFIIQ
;
A
#
# COMPACT_ATOMS: atom_id res chain seq x y z
N MET A 1 -1.84 -24.43 -16.88
CA MET A 1 -0.77 -23.43 -16.95
C MET A 1 -0.95 -22.39 -18.08
N ARG A 2 -1.10 -22.75 -19.36
CA ARG A 2 -1.30 -21.73 -20.43
C ARG A 2 -2.64 -20.96 -20.39
N MET A 3 -3.69 -21.51 -19.80
CA MET A 3 -5.01 -20.87 -19.70
C MET A 3 -5.08 -19.94 -18.48
N LYS A 4 -4.54 -20.35 -17.33
CA LYS A 4 -4.41 -19.48 -16.13
C LYS A 4 -3.59 -18.23 -16.44
N THR A 5 -2.48 -18.36 -17.16
CA THR A 5 -1.66 -17.20 -17.57
C THR A 5 -2.39 -16.25 -18.53
N ARG A 6 -3.33 -16.73 -19.33
CA ARG A 6 -4.12 -15.87 -20.23
C ARG A 6 -5.31 -15.22 -19.48
N LEU A 7 -5.92 -15.92 -18.52
CA LEU A 7 -6.97 -15.35 -17.67
C LEU A 7 -6.38 -14.36 -16.66
N LEU A 8 -5.24 -14.68 -16.05
CA LEU A 8 -4.50 -13.71 -15.23
C LEU A 8 -4.09 -12.48 -16.04
N LEU A 9 -3.58 -12.65 -17.26
CA LEU A 9 -3.29 -11.51 -18.15
C LEU A 9 -4.54 -10.74 -18.56
N SER A 10 -5.70 -11.41 -18.76
CA SER A 10 -6.96 -10.73 -19.02
C SER A 10 -7.53 -10.07 -17.77
N LEU A 11 -7.43 -10.71 -16.60
CA LEU A 11 -7.84 -10.13 -15.31
C LEU A 11 -6.92 -8.98 -14.91
N CYS A 12 -5.61 -9.14 -15.05
CA CYS A 12 -4.66 -8.02 -14.89
C CYS A 12 -4.93 -6.89 -15.90
N LEU A 13 -5.34 -7.22 -17.14
CA LEU A 13 -5.67 -6.17 -18.12
C LEU A 13 -7.00 -5.48 -17.80
N VAL A 14 -7.98 -6.18 -17.23
CA VAL A 14 -9.26 -5.61 -16.77
C VAL A 14 -9.07 -4.83 -15.46
N LEU A 15 -8.25 -5.35 -14.53
CA LEU A 15 -7.87 -4.65 -13.30
C LEU A 15 -7.02 -3.40 -13.58
N THR A 16 -6.19 -3.41 -14.64
CA THR A 16 -5.43 -2.20 -15.04
C THR A 16 -6.29 -1.14 -15.72
N LEU A 17 -7.49 -1.47 -16.18
CA LEU A 17 -8.42 -0.49 -16.81
C LEU A 17 -9.33 0.23 -15.79
N SER A 18 -9.47 -0.29 -14.56
CA SER A 18 -10.22 0.36 -13.48
C SER A 18 -9.38 1.29 -12.58
N PHE A 19 -8.07 1.45 -12.84
CA PHE A 19 -7.22 2.41 -12.12
C PHE A 19 -7.65 3.84 -12.41
N GLN A 20 -8.61 4.32 -11.67
CA GLN A 20 -8.91 5.74 -11.60
C GLN A 20 -7.75 6.49 -10.95
N ALA A 21 -7.05 7.26 -11.81
CA ALA A 21 -6.46 8.57 -11.53
C ALA A 21 -5.90 8.80 -10.11
N HIS A 22 -5.10 7.91 -9.56
CA HIS A 22 -4.15 8.32 -8.53
C HIS A 22 -3.01 9.08 -9.23
N ALA A 23 -2.49 10.09 -8.56
CA ALA A 23 -1.42 10.94 -9.10
C ALA A 23 -0.09 10.16 -9.11
N GLN A 24 0.03 9.16 -9.97
CA GLN A 24 1.27 8.46 -10.25
C GLN A 24 1.80 8.83 -11.63
N PHE A 25 3.11 8.86 -11.76
CA PHE A 25 3.76 9.01 -13.05
C PHE A 25 3.63 7.71 -13.84
N LYS A 26 3.45 7.84 -15.16
CA LYS A 26 3.46 6.70 -16.08
C LYS A 26 4.90 6.47 -16.56
N VAL A 27 5.32 5.22 -16.61
CA VAL A 27 6.64 4.82 -17.09
C VAL A 27 6.54 4.35 -18.53
N GLN A 28 7.52 4.74 -19.34
CA GLN A 28 7.67 4.33 -20.75
C GLN A 28 9.11 3.92 -21.00
N LYS A 29 9.31 2.86 -21.79
CA LYS A 29 10.62 2.35 -22.19
C LYS A 29 10.96 2.75 -23.63
N GLY A 30 12.22 3.04 -23.89
CA GLY A 30 12.77 3.39 -25.19
C GLY A 30 14.29 3.12 -25.24
N LYS A 31 14.99 3.71 -26.17
CA LYS A 31 16.45 3.59 -26.30
C LYS A 31 17.17 4.84 -25.82
N THR A 32 18.40 4.68 -25.37
CA THR A 32 19.27 5.78 -24.95
C THR A 32 20.03 6.35 -26.14
N ALA A 33 20.27 7.66 -26.14
CA ALA A 33 21.16 8.28 -27.11
C ALA A 33 22.62 7.89 -26.81
N ASN A 34 23.36 7.48 -27.82
CA ASN A 34 24.79 7.11 -27.70
C ASN A 34 25.71 8.29 -27.36
N THR A 35 25.20 9.47 -27.14
CA THR A 35 25.94 10.63 -26.68
C THR A 35 25.97 10.68 -25.17
N VAL A 36 26.79 9.86 -24.56
CA VAL A 36 27.20 10.08 -23.16
C VAL A 36 27.97 11.40 -23.16
N ALA A 37 27.31 12.48 -22.78
CA ALA A 37 28.06 13.66 -22.37
C ALA A 37 28.95 13.18 -21.22
N LYS A 38 30.29 13.17 -21.47
CA LYS A 38 31.26 12.76 -20.46
C LYS A 38 30.96 13.58 -19.22
N ALA A 39 30.54 12.92 -18.13
CA ALA A 39 30.23 13.60 -16.88
C ALA A 39 31.41 14.49 -16.51
N ALA A 40 31.17 15.71 -16.07
CA ALA A 40 32.23 16.56 -15.60
C ALA A 40 32.94 15.85 -14.46
N GLU A 41 34.23 15.55 -14.64
CA GLU A 41 35.00 14.77 -13.66
C GLU A 41 35.00 15.48 -12.30
N SER A 42 34.77 14.72 -11.22
CA SER A 42 34.92 15.21 -9.85
C SER A 42 36.39 15.53 -9.56
N SER A 43 36.62 16.47 -8.66
CA SER A 43 37.95 16.87 -8.21
C SER A 43 37.86 17.29 -6.73
N ASP A 44 38.99 17.58 -6.11
CA ASP A 44 39.08 18.04 -4.72
C ASP A 44 38.21 19.28 -4.40
N LYS A 45 37.78 20.03 -5.41
CA LYS A 45 36.93 21.23 -5.26
C LYS A 45 35.62 21.19 -6.08
N LYS A 46 35.32 20.05 -6.68
CA LYS A 46 34.15 19.89 -7.53
C LYS A 46 33.59 18.48 -7.40
N LEU A 47 32.31 18.39 -7.10
CA LEU A 47 31.59 17.12 -7.00
C LEU A 47 30.37 17.15 -7.92
N LEU A 48 30.19 16.09 -8.69
CA LEU A 48 28.98 15.84 -9.46
C LEU A 48 28.08 14.88 -8.66
N TYR A 49 27.12 15.43 -7.95
CA TYR A 49 26.21 14.65 -7.09
C TYR A 49 24.97 14.18 -7.83
N SER A 50 24.59 12.92 -7.63
CA SER A 50 23.33 12.37 -8.14
C SER A 50 22.77 11.27 -7.22
N LEU A 51 21.49 10.95 -7.36
CA LEU A 51 20.86 9.75 -6.79
C LEU A 51 20.55 8.68 -7.85
N CYS A 52 20.75 8.96 -9.13
CA CYS A 52 20.59 8.00 -10.20
C CYS A 52 21.90 7.30 -10.53
N GLY A 53 21.79 6.09 -11.05
CA GLY A 53 22.84 5.36 -11.73
C GLY A 53 22.96 5.74 -13.22
N GLU A 54 23.05 4.74 -14.09
CA GLU A 54 23.14 4.95 -15.52
C GLU A 54 21.77 5.17 -16.19
N MET A 55 21.81 5.70 -17.39
CA MET A 55 20.65 5.94 -18.21
C MET A 55 20.10 4.63 -18.78
N SER A 56 18.91 4.23 -18.38
CA SER A 56 18.33 2.91 -18.69
C SER A 56 17.33 2.91 -19.87
N GLY A 57 17.15 4.01 -20.54
CA GLY A 57 16.24 4.13 -21.70
C GLY A 57 14.75 4.19 -21.33
N ALA A 58 14.42 4.57 -20.11
CA ALA A 58 13.05 4.76 -19.67
C ALA A 58 12.77 6.22 -19.29
N ALA A 59 11.51 6.62 -19.39
CA ALA A 59 11.05 7.94 -19.00
C ALA A 59 9.71 7.91 -18.27
N ILE A 60 9.48 8.90 -17.42
CA ILE A 60 8.23 9.07 -16.68
C ILE A 60 7.57 10.40 -16.99
N GLY A 61 6.25 10.41 -16.89
CA GLY A 61 5.39 11.57 -17.00
C GLY A 61 3.98 11.23 -16.57
N LYS A 62 3.07 12.20 -16.70
CA LYS A 62 1.64 11.96 -16.36
C LYS A 62 0.79 11.92 -17.64
N GLU A 63 0.43 13.07 -18.15
CA GLU A 63 -0.43 13.25 -19.33
C GLU A 63 -0.32 14.70 -19.79
N GLN A 64 -0.83 14.98 -20.99
CA GLN A 64 -0.94 16.33 -21.50
C GLN A 64 -1.62 17.29 -20.50
N ASP A 65 -1.14 18.54 -20.45
CA ASP A 65 -1.63 19.60 -19.56
C ASP A 65 -1.49 19.33 -18.06
N TRP A 66 -0.49 18.51 -17.69
CA TRP A 66 -0.06 18.38 -16.31
C TRP A 66 1.25 19.14 -16.07
N GLU A 67 1.27 19.97 -15.04
CA GLU A 67 2.47 20.53 -14.45
C GLU A 67 3.16 19.46 -13.59
N GLN A 68 4.45 19.26 -13.80
CA GLN A 68 5.22 18.20 -13.16
C GLN A 68 6.53 18.75 -12.64
N ARG A 69 6.95 18.27 -11.50
CA ARG A 69 8.27 18.49 -10.90
C ARG A 69 8.91 17.15 -10.64
N PHE A 70 10.17 17.02 -11.01
CA PHE A 70 11.04 15.88 -10.71
C PHE A 70 12.23 16.43 -9.97
N TYR A 71 12.51 15.91 -8.77
CA TYR A 71 13.56 16.49 -7.94
C TYR A 71 14.15 15.48 -6.98
N ILE A 72 15.39 15.72 -6.56
CA ILE A 72 16.11 14.97 -5.56
C ILE A 72 16.28 15.83 -4.30
N ARG A 73 16.25 15.15 -3.14
CA ARG A 73 16.57 15.74 -1.86
C ARG A 73 18.06 15.61 -1.60
N ILE A 74 18.73 16.71 -1.35
CA ILE A 74 20.16 16.81 -1.10
C ILE A 74 20.37 17.14 0.38
N PRO A 75 21.13 16.36 1.16
CA PRO A 75 21.50 16.68 2.53
C PRO A 75 22.57 17.80 2.52
N ALA A 76 22.14 19.05 2.42
CA ALA A 76 23.03 20.17 2.12
C ALA A 76 24.01 20.51 3.26
N LYS A 77 23.78 20.05 4.48
CA LYS A 77 24.65 20.32 5.64
C LYS A 77 26.11 19.97 5.36
N GLN A 78 26.37 18.86 4.68
CA GLN A 78 27.72 18.40 4.33
C GLN A 78 28.47 19.32 3.35
N TRP A 79 27.75 20.17 2.61
CA TRP A 79 28.32 21.09 1.61
C TRP A 79 28.13 22.57 1.98
N LYS A 80 27.87 22.86 3.23
CA LYS A 80 27.68 24.24 3.68
C LYS A 80 28.88 25.12 3.33
N GLY A 81 28.62 26.25 2.68
CA GLY A 81 29.64 27.15 2.15
C GLY A 81 30.06 26.85 0.70
N CYS A 82 29.74 25.68 0.16
CA CYS A 82 29.91 25.37 -1.25
C CYS A 82 28.85 26.05 -2.11
N LYS A 83 29.02 25.96 -3.43
CA LYS A 83 28.11 26.57 -4.43
C LYS A 83 27.58 25.49 -5.36
N ILE A 84 26.31 25.60 -5.68
CA ILE A 84 25.72 24.85 -6.80
C ILE A 84 25.83 25.72 -8.03
N THR A 85 26.49 25.21 -9.07
CA THR A 85 26.80 25.97 -10.30
C THR A 85 26.04 25.46 -11.50
N ASN A 86 25.59 24.19 -11.48
CA ASN A 86 24.98 23.55 -12.61
C ASN A 86 24.01 22.44 -12.20
N VAL A 87 22.96 22.24 -12.98
CA VAL A 87 22.06 21.11 -12.88
C VAL A 87 21.97 20.43 -14.25
N GLU A 88 22.27 19.14 -14.30
CA GLU A 88 22.05 18.29 -15.48
C GLU A 88 20.79 17.48 -15.26
N ILE A 89 19.95 17.37 -16.28
CA ILE A 89 18.70 16.65 -16.24
C ILE A 89 18.59 15.67 -17.41
N GLY A 90 18.02 14.51 -17.18
CA GLY A 90 17.66 13.59 -18.24
C GLY A 90 16.35 13.97 -18.89
N LEU A 91 16.40 14.33 -20.18
CA LEU A 91 15.20 14.54 -20.97
C LEU A 91 14.65 13.21 -21.51
N GLY A 92 13.36 13.02 -21.38
CA GLY A 92 12.62 11.87 -21.85
C GLY A 92 12.09 12.06 -23.29
N PHE A 93 10.94 11.50 -23.55
CA PHE A 93 10.37 11.36 -24.89
C PHE A 93 9.48 12.55 -25.31
N ASP A 94 9.11 13.44 -24.39
CA ASP A 94 8.22 14.56 -24.66
C ASP A 94 8.95 15.91 -24.63
N VAL A 95 8.41 16.85 -25.39
CA VAL A 95 8.77 18.27 -25.31
C VAL A 95 7.94 18.93 -24.21
N GLY A 96 8.62 19.42 -23.18
CA GLY A 96 7.96 20.17 -22.11
C GLY A 96 7.84 21.67 -22.42
N LYS A 97 6.82 22.31 -21.83
CA LYS A 97 6.63 23.78 -21.88
C LYS A 97 7.05 24.40 -20.55
N ASP A 98 7.42 25.69 -20.62
CA ASP A 98 7.70 26.51 -19.44
C ASP A 98 8.72 25.90 -18.48
N SER A 99 9.69 25.16 -19.05
CA SER A 99 10.62 24.33 -18.30
C SER A 99 11.70 25.16 -17.61
N TYR A 100 11.97 24.82 -16.34
CA TYR A 100 13.08 25.40 -15.58
C TYR A 100 13.65 24.41 -14.59
N VAL A 101 14.97 24.44 -14.35
CA VAL A 101 15.57 23.82 -13.17
C VAL A 101 15.33 24.72 -11.97
N PHE A 102 15.25 24.10 -10.79
CA PHE A 102 14.99 24.83 -9.56
C PHE A 102 15.80 24.32 -8.38
N ILE A 103 16.04 25.22 -7.41
CA ILE A 103 16.51 24.90 -6.07
C ILE A 103 15.45 25.41 -5.11
N SER A 104 15.04 24.57 -4.17
CA SER A 104 14.05 24.90 -3.14
C SER A 104 14.50 24.41 -1.76
N LYS A 105 14.19 25.19 -0.72
CA LYS A 105 14.30 24.78 0.68
C LYS A 105 13.02 24.10 1.20
N ASP A 106 11.92 24.26 0.45
CA ASP A 106 10.61 23.73 0.79
C ASP A 106 9.83 23.54 -0.52
N VAL A 107 9.43 22.31 -0.80
CA VAL A 107 8.74 21.97 -2.07
C VAL A 107 7.32 22.54 -2.17
N GLU A 108 6.73 22.93 -1.04
CA GLU A 108 5.40 23.55 -1.02
C GLU A 108 5.45 25.04 -1.33
N LYS A 109 6.64 25.66 -1.26
CA LYS A 109 6.86 27.07 -1.52
C LYS A 109 7.46 27.32 -2.91
N GLU A 110 7.51 28.60 -3.27
CA GLU A 110 8.22 29.02 -4.48
C GLU A 110 9.72 28.71 -4.35
N PRO A 111 10.35 28.12 -5.40
CA PRO A 111 11.78 27.88 -5.42
C PRO A 111 12.60 29.15 -5.23
N VAL A 112 13.74 29.03 -4.53
CA VAL A 112 14.69 30.13 -4.32
C VAL A 112 15.53 30.43 -5.58
N VAL A 113 15.68 29.42 -6.46
CA VAL A 113 16.30 29.57 -7.78
C VAL A 113 15.36 28.98 -8.83
N LYS A 114 15.23 29.68 -9.95
CA LYS A 114 14.59 29.19 -11.17
C LYS A 114 15.45 29.60 -12.37
N GLN A 115 16.01 28.61 -13.06
CA GLN A 115 16.76 28.79 -14.28
C GLN A 115 15.98 28.19 -15.43
N TYR A 116 15.44 29.04 -16.32
CA TYR A 116 14.65 28.58 -17.47
C TYR A 116 15.55 27.99 -18.55
N PHE A 117 15.06 26.98 -19.23
CA PHE A 117 15.71 26.36 -20.37
C PHE A 117 14.66 25.88 -21.38
N GLN A 118 15.10 25.65 -22.61
CA GLN A 118 14.25 25.06 -23.63
C GLN A 118 14.30 23.53 -23.49
N CYS A 119 13.14 22.93 -23.22
CA CYS A 119 12.99 21.48 -23.14
C CYS A 119 12.68 20.93 -24.54
N ASP A 120 13.73 20.60 -25.26
CA ASP A 120 13.65 19.97 -26.57
C ASP A 120 13.81 18.47 -26.44
N THR A 121 13.14 17.69 -27.28
CA THR A 121 13.49 16.29 -27.45
C THR A 121 14.89 16.18 -28.03
N ILE A 122 15.64 15.16 -27.64
CA ILE A 122 16.99 14.93 -28.16
C ILE A 122 16.95 14.56 -29.64
N VAL A 123 15.84 13.94 -30.09
CA VAL A 123 15.57 13.68 -31.51
C VAL A 123 14.25 14.34 -31.91
N PRO A 124 14.25 15.31 -32.84
CA PRO A 124 13.04 16.00 -33.25
C PRO A 124 12.11 15.10 -34.10
N PRO A 125 10.77 15.34 -34.03
CA PRO A 125 9.81 14.66 -34.91
C PRO A 125 10.04 15.00 -36.41
N PRO A 126 9.50 14.20 -37.38
CA PRO A 126 8.42 13.26 -37.25
C PRO A 126 8.83 11.86 -36.76
N TYR A 127 7.96 11.23 -35.99
CA TYR A 127 8.13 9.85 -35.55
C TYR A 127 7.48 8.92 -36.57
N GLU A 128 8.22 7.90 -37.05
CA GLU A 128 7.65 6.79 -37.81
C GLU A 128 7.40 5.63 -36.85
N GLU A 129 6.31 4.87 -37.03
CA GLU A 129 5.84 3.84 -36.12
C GLU A 129 6.86 2.75 -35.78
N ASP A 130 7.88 2.56 -36.64
CA ASP A 130 8.92 1.54 -36.48
C ASP A 130 10.30 2.11 -36.07
N ASP A 131 10.38 3.38 -35.69
CA ASP A 131 11.63 4.04 -35.38
C ASP A 131 12.12 3.69 -33.98
N GLU A 132 13.11 2.81 -33.90
CA GLU A 132 13.87 2.49 -32.70
C GLU A 132 14.79 3.67 -32.29
N ARG A 133 14.23 4.82 -31.93
CA ARG A 133 15.00 6.04 -31.65
C ARG A 133 15.64 6.04 -30.26
N GLU A 134 16.86 6.51 -30.21
CA GLU A 134 17.54 6.92 -28.99
C GLU A 134 17.01 8.31 -28.60
N ILE A 135 16.05 8.37 -27.68
CA ILE A 135 15.26 9.58 -27.42
C ILE A 135 15.62 10.22 -26.08
N ILE A 136 16.37 9.55 -25.23
CA ILE A 136 16.77 9.98 -23.89
C ILE A 136 18.20 10.50 -23.88
N GLY A 137 18.45 11.62 -23.23
CA GLY A 137 19.79 12.16 -23.08
C GLY A 137 19.88 13.26 -22.03
N TRP A 138 21.11 13.61 -21.68
CA TRP A 138 21.39 14.64 -20.70
C TRP A 138 21.28 16.04 -21.29
N LYS A 139 20.56 16.93 -20.56
CA LYS A 139 20.53 18.38 -20.80
C LYS A 139 21.29 19.07 -19.69
N ASN A 140 22.30 19.81 -20.06
CA ASN A 140 23.08 20.62 -19.14
C ASN A 140 22.43 22.02 -19.00
N VAL A 141 22.18 22.45 -17.75
CA VAL A 141 21.56 23.73 -17.42
C VAL A 141 22.43 24.47 -16.39
N PRO A 142 23.43 25.25 -16.84
CA PRO A 142 24.22 26.08 -15.93
C PRO A 142 23.34 27.14 -15.28
N LEU A 143 23.58 27.44 -14.01
CA LEU A 143 22.91 28.54 -13.35
C LEU A 143 23.55 29.87 -13.71
N ASP A 144 22.74 30.87 -14.02
CA ASP A 144 23.23 32.27 -14.31
C ASP A 144 23.98 32.85 -13.10
N GLU A 145 23.47 32.53 -11.89
CA GLU A 145 24.12 32.84 -10.61
C GLU A 145 24.27 31.58 -9.77
N ALA A 146 25.49 31.27 -9.33
CA ALA A 146 25.76 30.15 -8.49
C ALA A 146 25.04 30.28 -7.14
N TYR A 147 24.32 29.25 -6.72
CA TYR A 147 23.62 29.23 -5.45
C TYR A 147 24.56 28.82 -4.31
N VAL A 148 24.74 29.69 -3.31
CA VAL A 148 25.55 29.39 -2.12
C VAL A 148 24.71 28.62 -1.11
N ILE A 149 25.20 27.46 -0.67
CA ILE A 149 24.58 26.63 0.38
C ILE A 149 24.86 27.30 1.74
N ASP A 150 23.85 27.95 2.30
CA ASP A 150 23.96 28.81 3.48
C ASP A 150 23.32 28.25 4.75
N SER A 151 22.54 27.17 4.64
CA SER A 151 21.84 26.54 5.76
C SER A 151 22.20 25.05 5.91
N ASP A 152 21.81 24.47 7.04
CA ASP A 152 21.92 23.04 7.33
C ASP A 152 20.69 22.27 6.84
N ASP A 153 19.66 22.98 6.37
CA ASP A 153 18.43 22.36 5.90
C ASP A 153 18.65 21.68 4.56
N ASP A 154 17.97 20.56 4.34
CA ASP A 154 17.96 19.87 3.06
C ASP A 154 17.51 20.79 1.91
N LEU A 155 18.09 20.57 0.74
CA LEU A 155 17.68 21.23 -0.49
C LEU A 155 16.97 20.24 -1.41
N TYR A 156 15.98 20.74 -2.11
CA TYR A 156 15.26 20.04 -3.18
C TYR A 156 15.69 20.63 -4.51
N ILE A 157 16.36 19.83 -5.33
CA ILE A 157 16.91 20.28 -6.61
C ILE A 157 16.38 19.41 -7.74
N GLY A 158 15.88 20.04 -8.77
CA GLY A 158 15.32 19.34 -9.90
C GLY A 158 14.78 20.27 -10.96
N TRP A 159 13.75 19.83 -11.66
CA TRP A 159 13.21 20.61 -12.74
C TRP A 159 11.69 20.50 -12.83
N TYR A 160 11.10 21.52 -13.42
CA TYR A 160 9.67 21.68 -13.67
C TYR A 160 9.41 21.70 -15.16
N THR A 161 8.29 21.11 -15.57
CA THR A 161 7.78 21.23 -16.94
C THR A 161 6.26 21.06 -16.96
N VAL A 162 5.64 21.54 -18.05
CA VAL A 162 4.27 21.20 -18.42
C VAL A 162 4.32 20.20 -19.57
N GLN A 163 3.79 19.01 -19.37
CA GLN A 163 3.77 17.95 -20.38
C GLN A 163 2.86 18.34 -21.56
N VAL A 164 3.35 18.14 -22.77
CA VAL A 164 2.66 18.49 -24.02
C VAL A 164 2.01 17.30 -24.68
N ASP A 165 2.65 16.14 -24.60
CA ASP A 165 2.15 14.92 -25.17
C ASP A 165 1.27 14.13 -24.19
N PHE A 166 0.31 13.36 -24.71
CA PHE A 166 -0.57 12.54 -23.90
C PHE A 166 0.08 11.24 -23.44
N TRP A 167 1.00 10.70 -24.24
CA TRP A 167 1.57 9.36 -24.04
C TRP A 167 3.02 9.38 -23.54
N TYR A 168 3.81 10.38 -23.90
CA TYR A 168 5.26 10.38 -23.71
C TYR A 168 5.70 11.18 -22.49
N GLY A 169 6.48 10.54 -21.61
CA GLY A 169 7.00 11.18 -20.39
C GLY A 169 8.21 12.10 -20.66
N PRO A 170 8.26 13.28 -20.04
CA PRO A 170 9.34 14.24 -20.26
C PRO A 170 10.60 13.95 -19.45
N CYS A 171 10.55 13.15 -18.38
CA CYS A 171 11.69 12.91 -17.48
C CYS A 171 12.28 11.53 -17.68
N ALA A 172 13.52 11.47 -18.10
CA ALA A 172 14.28 10.22 -18.15
C ALA A 172 14.60 9.72 -16.74
N ILE A 173 14.57 8.41 -16.56
CA ILE A 173 14.82 7.73 -15.30
C ILE A 173 15.89 6.66 -15.44
N ASP A 174 16.49 6.30 -14.33
CA ASP A 174 17.19 5.09 -14.10
C ASP A 174 16.16 4.02 -13.66
N TRP A 175 15.97 3.02 -14.51
CA TRP A 175 15.01 1.94 -14.29
C TRP A 175 15.63 0.74 -13.58
N ASP A 176 16.94 0.54 -13.78
CA ASP A 176 17.61 -0.69 -13.40
C ASP A 176 18.03 -0.68 -11.93
N ASP A 177 18.26 0.50 -11.36
CA ASP A 177 18.63 0.64 -9.95
C ASP A 177 17.41 0.86 -9.05
N PRO A 178 17.44 0.35 -7.81
CA PRO A 178 16.39 0.63 -6.82
C PRO A 178 16.19 2.13 -6.58
N ALA A 179 14.96 2.53 -6.36
CA ALA A 179 14.67 3.93 -6.05
C ALA A 179 15.37 4.39 -4.77
N SER A 180 16.26 5.36 -4.90
CA SER A 180 16.97 5.94 -3.74
C SER A 180 16.00 6.77 -2.87
N ASN A 181 16.17 6.70 -1.56
CA ASN A 181 15.47 7.58 -0.63
C ASN A 181 15.81 9.05 -0.94
N GLY A 182 14.78 9.85 -1.27
CA GLY A 182 14.95 11.27 -1.62
C GLY A 182 14.65 11.61 -3.09
N ASN A 183 14.27 10.62 -3.90
CA ASN A 183 13.71 10.85 -5.24
C ASN A 183 12.23 11.18 -5.12
N LEU A 184 11.86 12.40 -5.50
CA LEU A 184 10.55 12.96 -5.25
C LEU A 184 9.97 13.58 -6.52
N GLY A 185 8.64 13.60 -6.57
CA GLY A 185 7.91 14.26 -7.62
C GLY A 185 6.70 15.02 -7.10
N SER A 186 6.19 15.93 -7.88
CA SER A 186 4.89 16.54 -7.63
C SER A 186 4.14 16.84 -8.92
N LEU A 187 2.84 16.73 -8.86
CA LEU A 187 1.93 16.81 -9.98
C LEU A 187 0.77 17.74 -9.67
N ARG A 188 0.33 18.52 -10.67
CA ARG A 188 -1.00 19.16 -10.66
C ARG A 188 -1.48 19.40 -12.09
N ARG A 189 -2.78 19.47 -12.30
CA ARG A 189 -3.32 19.93 -13.60
C ARG A 189 -3.11 21.43 -13.75
N VAL A 190 -2.80 21.87 -14.97
CA VAL A 190 -2.70 23.30 -15.31
C VAL A 190 -3.94 24.05 -14.82
N GLY A 191 -3.72 25.16 -14.12
CA GLY A 191 -4.78 26.00 -13.54
C GLY A 191 -5.37 25.49 -12.23
N LYS A 192 -4.83 24.42 -11.62
CA LYS A 192 -5.15 24.01 -10.25
C LYS A 192 -4.10 24.53 -9.27
N GLU A 193 -4.53 24.88 -8.06
CA GLU A 193 -3.62 25.44 -7.04
C GLU A 193 -2.82 24.36 -6.29
N LYS A 194 -3.48 23.20 -6.01
CA LYS A 194 -2.93 22.17 -5.13
C LYS A 194 -2.03 21.20 -5.87
N TRP A 195 -0.79 21.05 -5.37
CA TRP A 195 0.13 19.99 -5.76
C TRP A 195 -0.19 18.67 -5.05
N THR A 196 0.01 17.56 -5.76
CA THR A 196 0.10 16.22 -5.18
C THR A 196 1.55 15.82 -5.14
N TYR A 197 2.05 15.41 -3.97
CA TYR A 197 3.44 15.02 -3.75
C TYR A 197 3.52 13.50 -3.74
N VAL A 198 4.55 12.96 -4.39
CA VAL A 198 4.76 11.52 -4.53
C VAL A 198 6.23 11.17 -4.30
N GLN A 199 6.48 10.02 -3.67
CA GLN A 199 7.78 9.36 -3.75
C GLN A 199 7.86 8.71 -5.13
N LEU A 200 8.97 8.93 -5.85
CA LEU A 200 9.17 8.28 -7.15
C LEU A 200 9.63 6.84 -6.93
N GLU A 201 9.10 5.94 -7.73
CA GLU A 201 9.45 4.51 -7.72
C GLU A 201 10.77 4.24 -8.45
N HIS A 202 11.30 5.23 -9.20
CA HIS A 202 12.54 5.17 -9.96
C HIS A 202 13.34 6.45 -9.78
N ASN A 203 14.64 6.35 -10.05
CA ASN A 203 15.55 7.49 -9.91
C ASN A 203 15.44 8.43 -11.11
N PRO A 204 14.97 9.69 -10.96
CA PRO A 204 15.02 10.66 -12.06
C PRO A 204 16.48 10.99 -12.39
N LEU A 205 16.79 11.10 -13.66
CA LEU A 205 18.14 11.47 -14.09
C LEU A 205 18.41 12.94 -13.79
N ILE A 206 18.95 13.20 -12.60
CA ILE A 206 19.31 14.54 -12.13
C ILE A 206 20.71 14.50 -11.55
N ARG A 207 21.60 15.38 -12.02
CA ARG A 207 22.96 15.60 -11.53
C ARG A 207 23.15 17.04 -11.12
N VAL A 208 23.83 17.27 -10.01
CA VAL A 208 24.06 18.60 -9.45
C VAL A 208 25.56 18.82 -9.30
N THR A 209 26.10 19.87 -9.90
CA THR A 209 27.50 20.26 -9.72
C THR A 209 27.62 21.14 -8.49
N VAL A 210 28.38 20.67 -7.51
CA VAL A 210 28.74 21.40 -6.28
C VAL A 210 30.22 21.77 -6.33
N GLU A 211 30.56 23.02 -6.03
CA GLU A 211 31.95 23.52 -6.05
C GLU A 211 32.28 24.26 -4.75
N GLY A 212 33.48 24.05 -4.21
CA GLY A 212 33.95 24.73 -3.01
C GLY A 212 35.06 24.02 -2.28
N ASP A 213 35.56 24.65 -1.22
CA ASP A 213 36.65 24.12 -0.42
C ASP A 213 36.18 23.11 0.67
N ASN A 214 34.88 23.04 0.91
CA ASN A 214 34.27 22.17 1.97
C ASN A 214 33.65 20.90 1.40
N ILE A 215 34.02 20.48 0.19
CA ILE A 215 33.55 19.22 -0.37
C ILE A 215 34.23 18.07 0.36
N PRO A 216 33.46 17.11 0.93
CA PRO A 216 34.03 15.90 1.53
C PRO A 216 34.91 15.16 0.51
N GLN A 217 36.11 14.77 0.94
CA GLN A 217 37.04 14.03 0.10
C GLN A 217 36.86 12.52 0.24
N ASN A 218 36.67 12.06 1.49
CA ASN A 218 36.46 10.67 1.85
C ASN A 218 35.15 10.56 2.60
N HIS A 219 34.07 10.22 1.90
CA HIS A 219 32.75 10.13 2.50
C HIS A 219 31.94 8.98 1.89
N LEU A 220 31.42 8.12 2.76
CA LEU A 220 30.57 7.01 2.39
C LEU A 220 29.20 7.14 3.04
N ARG A 221 28.16 6.79 2.31
CA ARG A 221 26.79 6.75 2.83
C ARG A 221 26.06 5.51 2.33
N THR A 222 25.25 4.89 3.19
CA THR A 222 24.25 3.90 2.78
C THR A 222 23.06 4.65 2.18
N ILE A 223 22.78 4.41 0.90
CA ILE A 223 21.70 5.08 0.16
C ILE A 223 20.45 4.21 0.01
N TYR A 224 20.60 2.89 0.10
CA TYR A 224 19.51 1.93 0.04
C TYR A 224 19.79 0.79 1.02
N TYR A 225 18.73 0.23 1.56
CA TYR A 225 18.75 -1.02 2.32
C TYR A 225 17.39 -1.71 2.27
N SER A 226 17.40 -3.04 2.24
CA SER A 226 16.20 -3.87 2.32
C SER A 226 16.54 -5.16 3.06
N ALA A 227 15.73 -5.53 4.05
CA ALA A 227 15.79 -6.86 4.63
C ALA A 227 15.09 -7.85 3.68
N ASP A 228 15.62 -9.08 3.59
CA ASP A 228 15.07 -10.13 2.73
C ASP A 228 13.69 -10.61 3.18
N GLU A 229 13.42 -10.54 4.50
CA GLU A 229 12.11 -10.88 5.07
C GLU A 229 11.65 -9.80 6.07
N LEU A 230 10.34 -9.73 6.28
CA LEU A 230 9.75 -8.80 7.26
C LEU A 230 9.77 -9.37 8.68
N TYR A 231 9.61 -10.70 8.82
CA TYR A 231 9.58 -11.40 10.10
C TYR A 231 10.48 -12.62 10.08
N TYR A 232 11.20 -12.79 11.18
CA TYR A 232 12.13 -13.91 11.42
C TYR A 232 11.76 -14.66 12.69
N LYS A 233 12.19 -15.90 12.80
CA LYS A 233 12.14 -16.69 14.05
C LYS A 233 13.45 -16.49 14.82
N PRO A 234 13.43 -16.60 16.17
CA PRO A 234 14.65 -16.57 16.96
C PRO A 234 15.67 -17.61 16.49
N GLY A 235 16.91 -17.16 16.27
CA GLY A 235 18.01 -17.97 15.76
C GLY A 235 18.19 -17.95 14.25
N GLU A 236 17.31 -17.32 13.52
CA GLU A 236 17.49 -17.08 12.07
C GLU A 236 18.45 -15.93 11.82
N THR A 237 18.90 -15.79 10.57
CA THR A 237 19.80 -14.72 10.12
C THR A 237 19.01 -13.78 9.21
N VAL A 238 19.03 -12.49 9.52
CA VAL A 238 18.57 -11.46 8.59
C VAL A 238 19.66 -11.17 7.58
N TYR A 239 19.30 -11.13 6.30
CA TYR A 239 20.14 -10.70 5.22
C TYR A 239 19.63 -9.32 4.78
N VAL A 240 20.42 -8.28 5.05
CA VAL A 240 20.06 -6.92 4.66
C VAL A 240 20.94 -6.51 3.49
N GLU A 241 20.32 -6.42 2.34
CA GLU A 241 20.94 -5.81 1.16
C GLU A 241 21.15 -4.32 1.44
N THR A 242 22.36 -3.85 1.25
CA THR A 242 22.70 -2.43 1.42
C THR A 242 23.46 -1.94 0.20
N THR A 243 23.10 -0.77 -0.30
CA THR A 243 23.87 -0.06 -1.33
C THR A 243 24.60 1.10 -0.69
N ILE A 244 25.93 1.03 -0.74
CA ILE A 244 26.87 2.02 -0.20
C ILE A 244 27.35 2.89 -1.36
N LYS A 245 27.33 4.21 -1.19
CA LYS A 245 27.74 5.19 -2.20
C LYS A 245 28.94 5.97 -1.74
N ASN A 246 29.91 6.18 -2.64
CA ASN A 246 30.98 7.14 -2.46
C ASN A 246 30.44 8.56 -2.74
N GLU A 247 30.12 9.32 -1.72
CA GLU A 247 29.71 10.75 -1.82
C GLU A 247 30.88 11.72 -1.58
N GLY A 248 32.10 11.19 -1.49
CA GLY A 248 33.34 11.98 -1.46
C GLY A 248 33.85 12.31 -2.86
N ALA A 249 34.76 13.24 -2.94
CA ALA A 249 35.37 13.69 -4.21
C ALA A 249 36.55 12.83 -4.65
N LEU A 250 37.07 11.94 -3.80
CA LEU A 250 38.17 11.01 -4.11
C LEU A 250 37.69 9.56 -4.25
N PRO A 251 38.34 8.75 -5.09
CA PRO A 251 38.10 7.32 -5.14
C PRO A 251 38.30 6.64 -3.77
N VAL A 252 37.43 5.69 -3.42
CA VAL A 252 37.56 4.87 -2.22
C VAL A 252 38.00 3.46 -2.57
N THR A 253 39.15 3.06 -2.01
CA THR A 253 39.77 1.75 -2.29
C THR A 253 39.66 0.76 -1.13
N SER A 254 39.28 1.23 0.05
CA SER A 254 38.99 0.40 1.22
C SER A 254 38.12 1.15 2.23
N PHE A 255 37.36 0.42 3.02
CA PHE A 255 36.56 0.97 4.12
C PHE A 255 36.15 -0.14 5.10
N GLU A 256 35.53 0.24 6.21
CA GLU A 256 35.01 -0.69 7.20
C GLU A 256 33.48 -0.59 7.31
N VAL A 257 32.83 -1.75 7.42
CA VAL A 257 31.42 -1.89 7.75
C VAL A 257 31.30 -2.47 9.15
N THR A 258 30.78 -1.72 10.09
CA THR A 258 30.47 -2.18 11.44
C THR A 258 28.97 -2.31 11.58
N TYR A 259 28.49 -3.49 11.95
CA TYR A 259 27.05 -3.68 12.24
C TYR A 259 26.86 -4.19 13.67
N GLN A 260 25.72 -3.81 14.25
CA GLN A 260 25.32 -4.17 15.59
C GLN A 260 23.81 -4.43 15.64
N MET A 261 23.42 -5.66 15.98
CA MET A 261 22.03 -6.04 16.21
C MET A 261 21.67 -5.75 17.67
N ASN A 262 20.59 -4.99 17.87
CA ASN A 262 20.09 -4.63 19.20
C ASN A 262 21.22 -4.17 20.17
N GLN A 263 21.44 -4.92 21.24
CA GLN A 263 22.49 -4.68 22.24
C GLN A 263 23.68 -5.63 22.11
N ASP A 264 23.73 -6.42 21.03
CA ASP A 264 24.82 -7.37 20.78
C ASP A 264 26.18 -6.66 20.59
N ALA A 265 27.24 -7.42 20.68
CA ALA A 265 28.57 -6.89 20.39
C ALA A 265 28.66 -6.49 18.90
N PRO A 266 29.20 -5.32 18.57
CA PRO A 266 29.36 -4.90 17.18
C PRO A 266 30.36 -5.83 16.45
N VAL A 267 30.05 -6.10 15.20
CA VAL A 267 30.91 -6.87 14.30
C VAL A 267 31.43 -5.93 13.21
N THR A 268 32.75 -5.88 13.03
CA THR A 268 33.39 -5.05 12.00
C THR A 268 34.01 -5.94 10.92
N LYS A 269 33.69 -5.65 9.68
CA LYS A 269 34.31 -6.25 8.50
C LYS A 269 35.05 -5.18 7.71
N GLN A 270 36.24 -5.49 7.24
CA GLN A 270 37.03 -4.62 6.38
C GLN A 270 36.77 -5.00 4.93
N ILE A 271 36.44 -4.02 4.11
CA ILE A 271 36.24 -4.13 2.67
C ILE A 271 37.50 -3.58 2.02
N THR A 272 38.13 -4.39 1.19
CA THR A 272 39.34 -4.07 0.41
C THR A 272 39.13 -4.50 -1.03
N ASP A 273 40.08 -4.17 -1.89
CA ASP A 273 40.01 -4.54 -3.32
C ASP A 273 38.80 -3.94 -4.07
N VAL A 274 38.34 -2.79 -3.62
CA VAL A 274 37.36 -1.97 -4.31
C VAL A 274 38.04 -0.75 -4.94
N ASN A 275 37.38 -0.14 -5.92
CA ASN A 275 37.76 1.17 -6.46
C ASN A 275 36.49 1.91 -6.82
N LEU A 276 35.94 2.60 -5.83
CA LEU A 276 34.69 3.33 -6.00
C LEU A 276 35.01 4.78 -6.37
N GLU A 277 34.86 5.12 -7.62
CA GLU A 277 34.95 6.50 -8.07
C GLU A 277 33.89 7.37 -7.39
N PRO A 278 34.02 8.71 -7.36
CA PRO A 278 32.96 9.58 -6.87
C PRO A 278 31.60 9.27 -7.51
N MET A 279 30.57 9.09 -6.68
CA MET A 279 29.20 8.70 -7.01
C MET A 279 28.99 7.22 -7.38
N GLU A 280 30.03 6.41 -7.46
CA GLU A 280 29.84 4.97 -7.63
C GLU A 280 29.30 4.30 -6.37
N VAL A 281 28.61 3.18 -6.59
CA VAL A 281 27.96 2.39 -5.55
C VAL A 281 28.65 1.04 -5.35
N TYR A 282 28.45 0.49 -4.17
CA TYR A 282 28.92 -0.84 -3.80
C TYR A 282 27.82 -1.57 -3.04
N ASP A 283 27.39 -2.71 -3.56
CA ASP A 283 26.39 -3.54 -2.90
C ASP A 283 27.04 -4.46 -1.89
N TYR A 284 26.48 -4.49 -0.71
CA TYR A 284 26.96 -5.27 0.42
C TYR A 284 25.81 -5.86 1.21
N VAL A 285 25.89 -7.18 1.48
CA VAL A 285 24.90 -7.85 2.32
C VAL A 285 25.40 -7.91 3.76
N VAL A 286 24.63 -7.32 4.67
CA VAL A 286 24.83 -7.46 6.12
C VAL A 286 24.11 -8.71 6.57
N GLU A 287 24.85 -9.65 7.15
CA GLU A 287 24.31 -10.88 7.74
C GLU A 287 24.38 -10.77 9.26
N ALA A 288 23.23 -10.77 9.94
CA ALA A 288 23.18 -10.63 11.39
C ALA A 288 22.19 -11.66 12.00
N PRO A 289 22.56 -12.33 13.10
CA PRO A 289 21.63 -13.24 13.79
C PRO A 289 20.52 -12.44 14.48
N VAL A 290 19.29 -12.93 14.40
CA VAL A 290 18.12 -12.36 15.07
C VAL A 290 17.71 -13.31 16.18
N ASN A 291 17.86 -12.90 17.44
CA ASN A 291 17.60 -13.76 18.61
C ASN A 291 16.48 -13.20 19.50
N ASP A 292 16.37 -11.88 19.61
CA ASP A 292 15.45 -11.23 20.52
C ASP A 292 14.10 -10.98 19.85
N GLU A 293 13.00 -11.39 20.47
CA GLU A 293 11.66 -11.09 19.98
C GLU A 293 11.38 -9.58 20.01
N GLY A 294 10.62 -9.13 19.02
CA GLY A 294 10.20 -7.75 18.85
C GLY A 294 10.77 -7.11 17.59
N LYS A 295 10.73 -5.78 17.54
CA LYS A 295 11.23 -5.03 16.39
C LYS A 295 12.75 -5.11 16.31
N GLY A 296 13.27 -5.51 15.16
CA GLY A 296 14.70 -5.52 14.88
C GLY A 296 15.28 -4.10 14.88
N ASN A 297 16.52 -3.99 15.36
CA ASN A 297 17.24 -2.73 15.43
C ASN A 297 18.69 -2.99 15.01
N LEU A 298 18.95 -2.97 13.72
CA LEU A 298 20.25 -3.20 13.12
C LEU A 298 20.91 -1.85 12.81
N LYS A 299 21.97 -1.54 13.52
CA LYS A 299 22.79 -0.35 13.29
C LYS A 299 23.94 -0.71 12.36
N VAL A 300 24.05 -0.05 11.23
CA VAL A 300 25.16 -0.19 10.27
C VAL A 300 25.95 1.11 10.23
N THR A 301 27.26 1.05 10.45
CA THR A 301 28.16 2.20 10.42
C THR A 301 29.28 1.97 9.43
N LEU A 302 29.47 2.91 8.52
CA LEU A 302 30.60 2.96 7.60
C LEU A 302 31.73 3.78 8.23
N SER A 303 32.96 3.33 8.10
CA SER A 303 34.10 4.05 8.67
C SER A 303 35.39 3.81 7.90
N ASN A 304 36.37 4.66 8.17
CA ASN A 304 37.72 4.56 7.68
C ASN A 304 37.87 4.43 6.13
N PRO A 305 37.15 5.22 5.30
CA PRO A 305 37.39 5.25 3.86
C PRO A 305 38.87 5.59 3.59
N ASN A 306 39.54 4.77 2.80
CA ASN A 306 40.98 4.86 2.53
C ASN A 306 41.88 4.89 3.78
N GLY A 307 41.43 4.28 4.88
CA GLY A 307 42.10 4.30 6.19
C GLY A 307 42.11 5.66 6.88
N LYS A 308 41.24 6.58 6.51
CA LYS A 308 41.08 7.92 7.12
C LYS A 308 39.71 8.06 7.77
N PRO A 309 39.56 8.96 8.78
CA PRO A 309 38.22 9.32 9.24
C PRO A 309 37.35 9.80 8.08
N ASP A 310 36.07 9.46 8.15
CA ASP A 310 35.08 10.01 7.22
C ASP A 310 34.91 11.52 7.43
N ASP A 311 34.86 12.30 6.35
CA ASP A 311 34.80 13.76 6.42
C ASP A 311 33.43 14.27 6.87
N PHE A 312 32.38 13.42 6.83
CA PHE A 312 31.04 13.74 7.30
C PHE A 312 30.40 12.61 8.12
N ILE A 313 30.97 12.39 9.30
CA ILE A 313 30.68 11.24 10.18
C ILE A 313 29.20 11.13 10.59
N GLU A 314 28.46 12.23 10.59
CA GLU A 314 27.05 12.24 10.99
C GLU A 314 26.15 11.41 10.11
N SER A 315 26.50 11.18 8.84
CA SER A 315 25.70 10.43 7.87
C SER A 315 26.19 8.99 7.63
N THR A 316 27.24 8.56 8.29
CA THR A 316 27.85 7.22 8.08
C THR A 316 27.11 6.10 8.79
N THR A 317 26.19 6.42 9.71
CA THR A 317 25.41 5.43 10.46
C THR A 317 23.99 5.36 9.97
N THR A 318 23.53 4.17 9.61
CA THR A 318 22.16 3.87 9.22
C THR A 318 21.52 2.95 10.25
N LEU A 319 20.29 3.24 10.62
CA LEU A 319 19.46 2.43 11.50
C LEU A 319 18.41 1.72 10.68
N ILE A 320 18.45 0.38 10.66
CA ILE A 320 17.56 -0.47 9.91
C ILE A 320 16.62 -1.16 10.90
N ASN A 321 15.34 -0.86 10.80
CA ASN A 321 14.28 -1.34 11.70
C ASN A 321 13.02 -1.77 10.93
N SER A 322 13.21 -2.20 9.68
CA SER A 322 12.15 -2.63 8.77
C SER A 322 11.78 -4.11 8.92
N PHE A 323 12.28 -4.80 9.94
CA PHE A 323 12.01 -6.21 10.22
C PHE A 323 11.77 -6.46 11.71
N GLY A 324 11.28 -7.65 12.04
CA GLY A 324 11.05 -8.07 13.41
C GLY A 324 11.30 -9.56 13.63
N CYS A 325 11.30 -9.96 14.89
CA CYS A 325 11.49 -11.35 15.31
C CYS A 325 10.32 -11.81 16.17
N LEU A 326 9.75 -12.95 15.83
CA LEU A 326 8.68 -13.60 16.59
C LEU A 326 8.91 -15.10 16.62
N ALA A 327 8.85 -15.72 17.79
CA ALA A 327 8.94 -17.17 17.93
C ALA A 327 7.76 -17.88 17.25
N LYS A 328 6.61 -17.21 17.21
CA LYS A 328 5.39 -17.69 16.57
C LYS A 328 4.58 -16.53 16.01
N GLY A 329 4.01 -16.70 14.82
CA GLY A 329 3.03 -15.77 14.25
C GLY A 329 1.72 -15.73 15.07
N LEU A 330 0.82 -14.85 14.66
CA LEU A 330 -0.50 -14.73 15.26
C LEU A 330 -1.39 -15.90 14.87
N GLN A 331 -2.41 -16.17 15.69
CA GLN A 331 -3.40 -17.18 15.37
C GLN A 331 -4.19 -16.76 14.14
N LYS A 332 -4.19 -17.61 13.12
CA LYS A 332 -4.98 -17.43 11.91
C LYS A 332 -6.44 -17.82 12.15
N ASN A 333 -7.35 -17.06 11.53
CA ASN A 333 -8.70 -17.52 11.27
C ASN A 333 -8.77 -18.06 9.84
N VAL A 334 -9.40 -19.20 9.67
CA VAL A 334 -9.55 -19.87 8.38
C VAL A 334 -10.98 -19.80 7.88
N ILE A 335 -11.15 -19.71 6.55
CA ILE A 335 -12.44 -19.83 5.89
C ILE A 335 -12.58 -21.23 5.34
N VAL A 336 -13.63 -21.93 5.73
CA VAL A 336 -14.05 -23.20 5.17
C VAL A 336 -15.24 -22.95 4.25
N GLU A 337 -15.05 -23.05 2.94
CA GLU A 337 -16.11 -22.92 1.95
C GLU A 337 -16.55 -24.30 1.46
N GLU A 338 -17.73 -24.72 1.85
CA GLU A 338 -18.38 -25.89 1.32
C GLU A 338 -19.16 -25.54 0.04
N ILE A 339 -18.87 -26.21 -1.05
CA ILE A 339 -19.57 -26.02 -2.32
C ILE A 339 -20.71 -27.04 -2.40
N VAL A 340 -21.93 -26.52 -2.39
CA VAL A 340 -23.14 -27.31 -2.23
C VAL A 340 -24.22 -26.94 -3.26
N SER A 341 -25.27 -27.76 -3.26
CA SER A 341 -26.54 -27.42 -3.92
C SER A 341 -27.70 -28.01 -3.17
N THR A 342 -28.79 -27.28 -3.09
CA THR A 342 -30.06 -27.76 -2.53
C THR A 342 -30.62 -29.01 -3.26
N LYS A 343 -30.10 -29.31 -4.45
CA LYS A 343 -30.55 -30.42 -5.33
C LYS A 343 -29.69 -31.68 -5.25
N GLU A 344 -28.56 -31.61 -4.53
CA GLU A 344 -27.61 -32.71 -4.41
C GLU A 344 -27.84 -33.46 -3.09
N ASP A 345 -28.15 -34.76 -3.17
CA ASP A 345 -28.57 -35.59 -2.04
C ASP A 345 -27.42 -35.96 -1.07
N LYS A 346 -26.17 -35.79 -1.50
CA LYS A 346 -24.98 -36.05 -0.66
C LYS A 346 -24.55 -34.86 0.20
N CYS A 347 -25.06 -33.65 -0.07
CA CYS A 347 -24.66 -32.46 0.67
C CYS A 347 -24.93 -32.56 2.18
N PRO A 348 -26.07 -33.07 2.67
CA PRO A 348 -26.30 -33.19 4.12
C PRO A 348 -25.27 -34.03 4.85
N GLU A 349 -24.79 -35.12 4.23
CA GLU A 349 -23.76 -36.01 4.82
C GLU A 349 -22.40 -35.25 4.86
N ALA A 350 -22.03 -34.59 3.79
CA ALA A 350 -20.77 -33.83 3.74
C ALA A 350 -20.77 -32.67 4.74
N THR A 351 -21.83 -31.87 4.77
CA THR A 351 -21.99 -30.79 5.76
C THR A 351 -21.85 -31.35 7.19
N LYS A 352 -22.44 -32.51 7.47
CA LYS A 352 -22.30 -33.13 8.78
C LYS A 352 -20.86 -33.50 9.11
N ILE A 353 -20.10 -34.04 8.18
CA ILE A 353 -18.67 -34.36 8.36
C ILE A 353 -17.87 -33.12 8.71
N ILE A 354 -18.09 -32.04 7.94
CA ILE A 354 -17.43 -30.75 8.15
C ILE A 354 -17.77 -30.19 9.53
N MET A 355 -19.05 -30.08 9.86
CA MET A 355 -19.49 -29.52 11.14
C MET A 355 -19.04 -30.36 12.34
N ASP A 356 -19.08 -31.68 12.21
CA ASP A 356 -18.58 -32.61 13.27
C ASP A 356 -17.05 -32.40 13.48
N ALA A 357 -16.29 -32.12 12.43
CA ALA A 357 -14.87 -31.82 12.51
C ALA A 357 -14.60 -30.47 13.17
N ILE A 358 -15.34 -29.43 12.75
CA ILE A 358 -15.25 -28.10 13.35
C ILE A 358 -15.60 -28.17 14.86
N ASP A 359 -16.67 -28.85 15.22
CA ASP A 359 -17.09 -28.95 16.62
C ASP A 359 -16.10 -29.69 17.52
N LYS A 360 -15.32 -30.61 16.95
CA LYS A 360 -14.25 -31.37 17.66
C LYS A 360 -12.93 -30.60 17.71
N CYS A 361 -12.77 -29.57 16.89
CA CYS A 361 -11.56 -28.78 16.86
C CYS A 361 -11.46 -27.89 18.10
N ASP A 362 -10.31 -27.91 18.78
CA ASP A 362 -10.05 -27.08 19.96
C ASP A 362 -9.99 -25.57 19.62
N ARG A 363 -9.86 -25.23 18.33
CA ARG A 363 -9.78 -23.86 17.80
C ARG A 363 -10.97 -23.53 16.89
N LYS A 364 -12.14 -24.08 17.16
CA LYS A 364 -13.35 -23.87 16.35
C LYS A 364 -13.80 -22.41 16.26
N GLU A 365 -13.44 -21.57 17.21
CA GLU A 365 -13.68 -20.12 17.18
C GLU A 365 -12.87 -19.40 16.09
N ASN A 366 -11.81 -20.04 15.60
CA ASN A 366 -10.99 -19.53 14.49
C ASN A 366 -11.45 -20.07 13.12
N VAL A 367 -12.58 -20.78 13.05
CA VAL A 367 -13.13 -21.33 11.81
C VAL A 367 -14.37 -20.57 11.39
N ILE A 368 -14.35 -20.03 10.18
CA ILE A 368 -15.48 -19.35 9.57
C ILE A 368 -16.04 -20.28 8.48
N PHE A 369 -17.26 -20.78 8.68
CA PHE A 369 -17.90 -21.71 7.78
C PHE A 369 -18.85 -20.98 6.81
N ILE A 370 -18.74 -21.29 5.52
CA ILE A 370 -19.56 -20.72 4.43
C ILE A 370 -20.09 -21.86 3.58
N GLN A 371 -21.42 -21.92 3.38
CA GLN A 371 -22.07 -22.82 2.42
C GLN A 371 -22.28 -22.10 1.08
N ASN A 372 -21.35 -22.27 0.14
CA ASN A 372 -21.39 -21.62 -1.15
C ASN A 372 -22.25 -22.42 -2.16
N HIS A 373 -23.44 -21.93 -2.45
CA HIS A 373 -24.35 -22.51 -3.45
C HIS A 373 -23.96 -22.07 -4.87
N ALA A 374 -22.80 -22.51 -5.35
CA ALA A 374 -22.20 -22.06 -6.60
C ALA A 374 -22.85 -22.60 -7.88
N ILE A 375 -23.79 -23.55 -7.76
CA ILE A 375 -24.42 -24.23 -8.90
C ILE A 375 -25.50 -23.35 -9.55
N ALA A 376 -25.58 -23.42 -10.87
CA ALA A 376 -26.59 -22.66 -11.63
C ALA A 376 -28.03 -23.06 -11.20
N LYS A 377 -28.87 -22.03 -10.98
CA LYS A 377 -30.28 -22.18 -10.56
C LYS A 377 -30.49 -22.73 -9.14
N ASP A 378 -29.49 -22.65 -8.28
CA ASP A 378 -29.70 -22.86 -6.86
C ASP A 378 -30.32 -21.59 -6.26
N GLU A 379 -31.26 -21.77 -5.30
CA GLU A 379 -32.02 -20.64 -4.72
C GLU A 379 -31.17 -19.73 -3.81
N TYR A 380 -30.07 -20.26 -3.28
CA TYR A 380 -29.15 -19.51 -2.44
C TYR A 380 -27.93 -18.98 -3.17
N LYS A 381 -27.83 -19.19 -4.48
CA LYS A 381 -26.73 -18.66 -5.28
C LYS A 381 -26.77 -17.14 -5.34
N ILE A 382 -25.66 -16.49 -4.99
CA ILE A 382 -25.49 -15.05 -5.11
C ILE A 382 -24.59 -14.68 -6.31
N LYS A 383 -24.74 -13.44 -6.81
CA LYS A 383 -24.01 -12.96 -7.98
C LYS A 383 -22.50 -12.89 -7.74
N GLY A 384 -22.07 -12.53 -6.54
CA GLY A 384 -20.66 -12.37 -6.18
C GLY A 384 -19.79 -13.62 -6.38
N TYR A 385 -20.42 -14.80 -6.51
CA TYR A 385 -19.74 -16.08 -6.83
C TYR A 385 -19.93 -16.54 -8.29
N SER A 386 -20.28 -15.64 -9.20
CA SER A 386 -20.62 -16.05 -10.58
C SER A 386 -19.46 -16.75 -11.28
N TRP A 387 -18.23 -16.33 -11.07
CA TRP A 387 -17.03 -16.86 -11.71
C TRP A 387 -16.19 -17.75 -10.78
N PHE A 388 -16.67 -18.05 -9.59
CA PHE A 388 -15.94 -18.83 -8.60
C PHE A 388 -15.45 -20.19 -9.16
N ASN A 389 -16.34 -20.92 -9.83
CA ASN A 389 -16.03 -22.22 -10.41
C ASN A 389 -15.07 -22.18 -11.62
N GLU A 390 -14.85 -21.02 -12.22
CA GLU A 390 -13.91 -20.85 -13.33
C GLU A 390 -12.50 -20.54 -12.83
N ILE A 391 -12.41 -19.89 -11.68
CA ILE A 391 -11.13 -19.52 -11.03
C ILE A 391 -10.66 -20.67 -10.15
N PHE A 392 -11.56 -21.24 -9.36
CA PHE A 392 -11.32 -22.42 -8.53
C PHE A 392 -12.08 -23.61 -9.15
N PRO A 393 -11.46 -24.36 -10.08
CA PRO A 393 -12.15 -25.43 -10.77
C PRO A 393 -12.72 -26.44 -9.78
N ILE A 394 -14.03 -26.49 -9.67
CA ILE A 394 -14.70 -27.51 -8.87
C ILE A 394 -14.43 -28.85 -9.53
N SER A 395 -14.11 -29.86 -8.72
CA SER A 395 -14.27 -31.26 -9.10
C SER A 395 -15.67 -31.41 -9.73
N PRO A 396 -15.86 -32.20 -10.81
CA PRO A 396 -17.19 -32.44 -11.38
C PRO A 396 -18.17 -33.01 -10.35
N PHE A 397 -17.71 -33.27 -9.15
CA PHE A 397 -18.48 -33.84 -8.04
C PHE A 397 -18.65 -32.78 -6.95
N ILE A 398 -19.89 -32.53 -6.56
CA ILE A 398 -20.29 -31.82 -5.35
C ILE A 398 -20.97 -32.82 -4.42
N PRO A 399 -20.88 -32.68 -3.11
CA PRO A 399 -20.25 -31.59 -2.36
C PRO A 399 -18.71 -31.58 -2.45
N ALA A 400 -18.13 -30.39 -2.47
CA ALA A 400 -16.70 -30.19 -2.40
C ALA A 400 -16.39 -29.11 -1.34
N VAL A 401 -15.15 -29.04 -0.87
CA VAL A 401 -14.75 -28.04 0.11
C VAL A 401 -13.41 -27.40 -0.27
N ASN A 402 -13.26 -26.12 0.04
CA ASN A 402 -12.00 -25.40 -0.05
C ASN A 402 -11.73 -24.75 1.32
N ILE A 403 -10.46 -24.63 1.68
CA ILE A 403 -10.02 -23.89 2.85
C ILE A 403 -9.09 -22.78 2.40
N ASP A 404 -9.44 -21.53 2.72
CA ASP A 404 -8.66 -20.31 2.44
C ASP A 404 -8.33 -20.07 0.98
N HIS A 405 -9.16 -20.54 0.03
CA HIS A 405 -8.93 -20.48 -1.42
C HIS A 405 -7.64 -21.17 -1.88
N LYS A 406 -6.99 -21.93 -1.03
CA LYS A 406 -5.71 -22.59 -1.36
C LYS A 406 -5.88 -23.71 -2.37
N SER A 407 -4.96 -23.75 -3.33
CA SER A 407 -4.98 -24.73 -4.43
C SER A 407 -4.59 -26.15 -4.03
N ALA A 408 -3.89 -26.31 -2.91
CA ALA A 408 -3.55 -27.62 -2.34
C ALA A 408 -3.16 -27.50 -0.86
N ILE A 409 -3.66 -28.39 -0.04
CA ILE A 409 -3.18 -28.53 1.35
C ILE A 409 -2.04 -29.54 1.34
N PRO A 410 -0.83 -29.18 1.83
CA PRO A 410 0.29 -30.10 1.87
C PRO A 410 -0.06 -31.41 2.61
N GLY A 411 0.15 -32.53 1.98
CA GLY A 411 -0.10 -33.86 2.54
C GLY A 411 -1.51 -34.41 2.34
N THR A 412 -2.39 -33.71 1.64
CA THR A 412 -3.66 -34.27 1.19
C THR A 412 -3.43 -35.19 -0.01
N LEU A 413 -3.77 -36.46 0.12
CA LEU A 413 -3.90 -37.36 -1.00
C LEU A 413 -5.22 -37.01 -1.69
N MET A 414 -5.15 -36.31 -2.83
CA MET A 414 -6.25 -36.33 -3.78
C MET A 414 -6.49 -37.78 -4.14
N PRO A 415 -7.74 -38.28 -4.16
CA PRO A 415 -8.00 -39.59 -4.71
C PRO A 415 -7.54 -39.56 -6.17
N ALA A 416 -6.37 -40.12 -6.43
CA ALA A 416 -5.92 -40.36 -7.77
C ALA A 416 -6.86 -41.43 -8.34
N ASP A 417 -7.60 -41.09 -9.39
CA ASP A 417 -8.17 -42.09 -10.23
C ASP A 417 -6.98 -42.87 -10.81
N GLU A 418 -6.88 -44.19 -10.48
CA GLU A 418 -5.70 -45.02 -10.76
C GLU A 418 -5.31 -45.06 -12.26
N ASN A 419 -6.07 -44.40 -13.15
CA ASN A 419 -5.92 -44.42 -14.59
C ASN A 419 -5.61 -43.08 -15.26
N GLU A 420 -5.52 -41.98 -14.53
CA GLU A 420 -5.15 -40.67 -15.14
C GLU A 420 -3.89 -40.10 -14.51
N THR A 421 -2.82 -40.07 -15.32
CA THR A 421 -1.59 -39.32 -15.09
C THR A 421 -1.78 -37.78 -15.21
N THR A 422 -2.95 -37.28 -14.95
CA THR A 422 -3.25 -35.86 -14.88
C THR A 422 -2.94 -35.36 -13.49
N GLN A 423 -1.91 -34.52 -13.37
CA GLN A 423 -1.69 -33.71 -12.18
C GLN A 423 -3.03 -33.09 -11.78
N ALA A 424 -3.45 -33.35 -10.54
CA ALA A 424 -4.66 -32.78 -10.00
C ALA A 424 -4.59 -31.25 -10.08
N THR A 425 -5.41 -30.68 -10.94
CA THR A 425 -5.56 -29.25 -11.14
C THR A 425 -6.75 -28.67 -10.38
N SER A 426 -7.41 -29.51 -9.54
CA SER A 426 -8.55 -29.09 -8.74
C SER A 426 -8.07 -28.43 -7.44
N GLU A 427 -8.46 -27.21 -7.23
CA GLU A 427 -8.24 -26.46 -5.99
C GLU A 427 -9.31 -26.77 -4.93
N MET A 428 -10.21 -27.72 -5.27
CA MET A 428 -11.27 -28.23 -4.41
C MET A 428 -11.06 -29.70 -4.16
N PHE A 429 -11.35 -30.16 -2.98
CA PHE A 429 -11.29 -31.56 -2.62
C PHE A 429 -12.63 -32.08 -2.11
N LEU A 430 -12.85 -33.38 -2.26
CA LEU A 430 -14.04 -34.02 -1.76
C LEU A 430 -14.02 -34.09 -0.25
N VAL A 431 -15.18 -33.97 0.38
CA VAL A 431 -15.32 -34.11 1.83
C VAL A 431 -15.20 -35.55 2.22
N ASP A 432 -14.22 -35.88 3.06
CA ASP A 432 -14.00 -37.20 3.61
C ASP A 432 -13.72 -37.17 5.12
N GLU A 433 -13.48 -38.35 5.70
CA GLU A 433 -13.18 -38.52 7.12
C GLU A 433 -11.89 -37.87 7.60
N ASN A 434 -11.01 -37.42 6.68
CA ASN A 434 -9.75 -36.75 6.99
C ASN A 434 -9.92 -35.23 7.06
N PHE A 435 -11.10 -34.69 6.77
CA PHE A 435 -11.32 -33.26 6.74
C PHE A 435 -10.83 -32.54 8.00
N GLY A 436 -11.07 -33.12 9.19
CA GLY A 436 -10.60 -32.54 10.46
C GLY A 436 -9.08 -32.35 10.52
N LYS A 437 -8.31 -33.29 9.94
CA LYS A 437 -6.86 -33.16 9.87
C LYS A 437 -6.43 -32.04 8.89
N TYR A 438 -7.15 -31.87 7.80
CA TYR A 438 -6.87 -30.79 6.83
C TYR A 438 -7.14 -29.42 7.46
N LEU A 439 -8.25 -29.31 8.18
CA LEU A 439 -8.61 -28.10 8.93
C LEU A 439 -7.52 -27.72 9.95
N GLU A 440 -7.04 -28.69 10.73
CA GLU A 440 -5.97 -28.45 11.70
C GLU A 440 -4.67 -27.99 11.03
N THR A 441 -4.31 -28.57 9.87
CA THR A 441 -3.12 -28.15 9.11
C THR A 441 -3.22 -26.68 8.70
N CYS A 442 -4.39 -26.21 8.24
CA CYS A 442 -4.59 -24.82 7.89
C CYS A 442 -4.58 -23.89 9.11
N LEU A 443 -5.11 -24.35 10.25
CA LEU A 443 -5.08 -23.60 11.50
C LEU A 443 -3.67 -23.53 12.13
N ASP A 444 -2.78 -24.46 11.79
CA ASP A 444 -1.39 -24.51 12.26
C ASP A 444 -0.46 -23.60 11.42
N GLU A 445 -0.97 -22.92 10.41
CA GLU A 445 -0.18 -21.97 9.64
C GLU A 445 0.34 -20.86 10.55
N GLU A 446 1.67 -20.74 10.62
CA GLU A 446 2.35 -19.81 11.54
C GLU A 446 2.75 -18.48 10.89
N ASP A 447 2.60 -18.35 9.57
CA ASP A 447 3.08 -17.18 8.82
C ASP A 447 2.02 -16.06 8.74
N VAL A 448 1.27 -15.87 9.83
CA VAL A 448 0.28 -14.81 9.97
C VAL A 448 0.81 -13.74 10.91
N TYR A 449 1.08 -12.57 10.36
CA TYR A 449 1.73 -11.46 11.09
C TYR A 449 0.83 -10.23 11.24
N PHE A 450 -0.47 -10.39 11.03
CA PHE A 450 -1.47 -9.37 11.33
C PHE A 450 -2.78 -9.99 11.81
N SER A 451 -3.48 -9.30 12.68
CA SER A 451 -4.85 -9.63 13.09
C SER A 451 -5.84 -8.66 12.45
N LEU A 452 -7.08 -9.11 12.33
CA LEU A 452 -8.21 -8.29 11.93
C LEU A 452 -9.16 -8.14 13.12
N ASP A 453 -9.50 -6.89 13.45
CA ASP A 453 -10.57 -6.55 14.38
C ASP A 453 -11.72 -5.94 13.60
N MET A 454 -12.95 -6.36 13.88
CA MET A 454 -14.14 -5.86 13.19
C MET A 454 -15.26 -5.57 14.18
N ASP A 455 -15.81 -4.37 14.09
CA ASP A 455 -17.09 -3.98 14.71
C ASP A 455 -18.13 -3.78 13.61
N CYS A 456 -19.32 -4.33 13.80
CA CYS A 456 -20.44 -4.22 12.89
C CYS A 456 -21.71 -3.91 13.69
N GLU A 457 -22.26 -2.71 13.49
CA GLU A 457 -23.46 -2.25 14.16
C GLU A 457 -24.57 -1.94 13.16
N PRO A 458 -25.79 -2.46 13.34
CA PRO A 458 -26.92 -2.07 12.53
C PRO A 458 -27.31 -0.62 12.86
N ILE A 459 -27.50 0.17 11.84
CA ILE A 459 -27.96 1.56 11.95
C ILE A 459 -29.17 1.79 11.04
N TYR A 460 -29.98 2.80 11.37
CA TYR A 460 -30.92 3.35 10.42
C TYR A 460 -30.32 4.62 9.81
N ASP A 461 -30.04 4.59 8.53
CA ASP A 461 -29.55 5.77 7.82
C ASP A 461 -30.73 6.67 7.43
N GLU A 462 -30.89 7.78 8.14
CA GLU A 462 -31.98 8.75 7.90
C GLU A 462 -31.84 9.46 6.54
N VAL A 463 -30.61 9.52 5.98
CA VAL A 463 -30.33 10.21 4.71
C VAL A 463 -30.89 9.42 3.53
N ILE A 464 -30.67 8.10 3.55
CA ILE A 464 -31.15 7.19 2.49
C ILE A 464 -32.45 6.49 2.86
N GLY A 465 -32.93 6.67 4.10
CA GLY A 465 -34.22 6.15 4.55
C GLY A 465 -34.29 4.64 4.67
N GLN A 466 -33.15 3.97 4.91
CA GLN A 466 -33.10 2.50 5.01
C GLN A 466 -32.15 2.02 6.10
N ASN A 467 -32.30 0.74 6.47
CA ASN A 467 -31.39 0.10 7.39
C ASN A 467 -30.02 -0.11 6.70
N GLY A 468 -28.96 0.04 7.46
CA GLY A 468 -27.59 -0.17 7.05
C GLY A 468 -26.74 -0.78 8.16
N LEU A 469 -25.48 -1.01 7.85
CA LEU A 469 -24.47 -1.46 8.78
C LEU A 469 -23.39 -0.38 8.88
N GLN A 470 -23.09 0.07 10.07
CA GLN A 470 -21.85 0.78 10.34
C GLN A 470 -20.77 -0.24 10.62
N ILE A 471 -19.72 -0.21 9.84
CA ILE A 471 -18.63 -1.20 9.90
C ILE A 471 -17.34 -0.46 10.17
N LYS A 472 -16.58 -0.98 11.11
CA LYS A 472 -15.20 -0.57 11.37
C LYS A 472 -14.31 -1.78 11.34
N ILE A 473 -13.25 -1.73 10.53
CA ILE A 473 -12.26 -2.81 10.42
C ILE A 473 -10.89 -2.20 10.58
N ASP A 474 -10.14 -2.74 11.52
CA ASP A 474 -8.74 -2.41 11.77
C ASP A 474 -7.87 -3.66 11.57
N ALA A 475 -6.77 -3.52 10.82
CA ALA A 475 -5.71 -4.51 10.78
C ALA A 475 -4.60 -4.09 11.75
N LYS A 476 -4.10 -5.02 12.55
CA LYS A 476 -3.01 -4.77 13.48
C LYS A 476 -1.83 -5.68 13.17
N PRO A 477 -0.64 -5.15 12.89
CA PRO A 477 0.54 -5.98 12.68
C PRO A 477 0.95 -6.66 13.99
N ALA A 478 1.60 -7.79 13.88
CA ALA A 478 2.14 -8.51 15.03
C ALA A 478 3.17 -7.69 15.80
N ILE A 479 3.93 -6.84 15.10
CA ILE A 479 4.84 -5.84 15.65
C ILE A 479 4.47 -4.47 15.10
N GLU A 480 4.26 -3.49 15.96
CA GLU A 480 3.85 -2.15 15.56
C GLU A 480 4.82 -1.52 14.54
N GLY A 481 4.25 -1.02 13.45
CA GLY A 481 4.99 -0.41 12.34
C GLY A 481 5.63 -1.40 11.36
N LEU A 482 5.37 -2.71 11.50
CA LEU A 482 5.80 -3.76 10.58
C LEU A 482 4.58 -4.46 9.99
N PHE A 483 3.91 -3.79 9.05
CA PHE A 483 2.83 -4.41 8.31
C PHE A 483 3.39 -5.34 7.23
N PRO A 484 2.93 -6.61 7.18
CA PRO A 484 3.19 -7.45 6.03
C PRO A 484 2.56 -6.81 4.78
N ASP A 485 2.92 -7.32 3.62
CA ASP A 485 2.60 -6.73 2.31
C ASP A 485 1.11 -6.91 1.92
N ILE A 486 0.18 -6.58 2.87
CA ILE A 486 -1.27 -6.67 2.65
C ILE A 486 -1.82 -5.51 1.80
N TYR A 487 -1.03 -4.47 1.51
CA TYR A 487 -1.44 -3.36 0.65
C TYR A 487 -1.54 -3.73 -0.84
N GLN A 488 -1.00 -4.87 -1.26
CA GLN A 488 -1.23 -5.45 -2.58
C GLN A 488 -2.37 -6.48 -2.59
N SER A 489 -3.09 -6.58 -1.49
CA SER A 489 -4.18 -7.53 -1.29
C SER A 489 -5.52 -6.87 -1.49
N SER A 490 -6.55 -7.69 -1.61
CA SER A 490 -7.95 -7.28 -1.68
C SER A 490 -8.69 -7.69 -0.41
N MET A 491 -9.76 -6.97 -0.09
CA MET A 491 -10.62 -7.25 1.05
C MET A 491 -12.04 -7.55 0.60
N ALA A 492 -12.56 -8.71 0.97
CA ALA A 492 -13.96 -9.06 0.74
C ALA A 492 -14.79 -8.92 2.01
N LEU A 493 -16.00 -8.39 1.88
CA LEU A 493 -16.99 -8.22 2.94
C LEU A 493 -18.26 -8.98 2.56
N LEU A 494 -18.48 -10.12 3.20
CA LEU A 494 -19.57 -11.03 2.91
C LEU A 494 -20.57 -11.11 4.06
N LEU A 495 -21.84 -10.80 3.80
CA LEU A 495 -22.94 -11.15 4.71
C LEU A 495 -23.33 -12.62 4.54
N ILE A 496 -23.33 -13.35 5.63
CA ILE A 496 -23.84 -14.72 5.70
C ILE A 496 -24.97 -14.83 6.71
N GLU A 497 -25.86 -15.79 6.51
CA GLU A 497 -26.98 -16.06 7.41
C GLU A 497 -26.95 -17.52 7.89
N ASP A 498 -27.06 -17.70 9.20
CA ASP A 498 -27.21 -19.01 9.83
C ASP A 498 -28.69 -19.36 10.02
N LYS A 499 -28.95 -20.64 10.27
CA LYS A 499 -30.27 -21.19 10.63
C LYS A 499 -31.37 -20.88 9.60
N VAL A 500 -31.00 -20.89 8.33
CA VAL A 500 -31.94 -20.71 7.22
C VAL A 500 -32.68 -22.03 7.02
N VAL A 501 -34.00 -22.03 7.24
CA VAL A 501 -34.85 -23.20 7.02
C VAL A 501 -35.23 -23.30 5.56
N GLY A 502 -34.92 -24.43 4.92
CA GLY A 502 -35.18 -24.64 3.51
C GLY A 502 -35.32 -26.11 3.12
N GLN A 503 -35.43 -26.38 1.82
CA GLN A 503 -35.45 -27.71 1.25
C GLN A 503 -34.05 -28.15 0.89
N GLN A 504 -33.73 -29.41 1.14
CA GLN A 504 -32.45 -30.01 0.77
C GLN A 504 -32.69 -31.44 0.30
N ALA A 505 -32.23 -31.79 -0.91
CA ALA A 505 -32.22 -33.18 -1.35
C ALA A 505 -31.39 -34.04 -0.39
N GLY A 506 -31.82 -35.26 -0.15
CA GLY A 506 -31.16 -36.17 0.77
C GLY A 506 -31.48 -35.96 2.27
N ALA A 507 -32.22 -34.90 2.63
CA ALA A 507 -32.70 -34.66 3.98
C ALA A 507 -34.18 -35.06 4.14
N ASP A 508 -34.52 -35.60 5.31
CA ASP A 508 -35.89 -35.90 5.67
C ASP A 508 -36.57 -34.66 6.30
N GLY A 509 -37.45 -34.01 5.54
CA GLY A 509 -38.20 -32.85 6.01
C GLY A 509 -37.49 -31.50 5.84
N GLU A 510 -37.75 -30.55 6.76
CA GLU A 510 -37.10 -29.26 6.75
C GLU A 510 -35.60 -29.39 7.12
N TYR A 511 -34.75 -28.70 6.35
CA TYR A 511 -33.30 -28.69 6.58
C TYR A 511 -32.86 -27.31 7.06
N ILE A 512 -31.88 -27.28 7.96
CA ILE A 512 -31.30 -26.04 8.48
C ILE A 512 -29.95 -25.81 7.82
N HIS A 513 -29.88 -24.81 6.96
CA HIS A 513 -28.64 -24.38 6.35
C HIS A 513 -27.92 -23.35 7.25
N ASN A 514 -26.60 -23.38 7.29
CA ASN A 514 -25.78 -22.42 8.03
C ASN A 514 -24.70 -21.82 7.13
N GLY A 515 -24.30 -20.60 7.43
CA GLY A 515 -23.28 -19.89 6.63
C GLY A 515 -23.71 -19.57 5.19
N ILE A 516 -25.01 -19.39 4.95
CA ILE A 516 -25.52 -19.07 3.61
C ILE A 516 -25.09 -17.68 3.18
N PRO A 517 -24.33 -17.52 2.09
CA PRO A 517 -24.00 -16.22 1.53
C PRO A 517 -25.25 -15.45 1.12
N ARG A 518 -25.35 -14.19 1.55
CA ARG A 518 -26.47 -13.32 1.22
C ARG A 518 -26.09 -12.21 0.28
N ALA A 519 -25.00 -11.52 0.55
CA ALA A 519 -24.46 -10.48 -0.33
C ALA A 519 -23.01 -10.17 0.01
N PHE A 520 -22.22 -9.88 -1.01
CA PHE A 520 -21.02 -9.06 -0.84
C PHE A 520 -21.45 -7.61 -0.76
N ILE A 521 -20.95 -6.86 0.21
CA ILE A 521 -21.38 -5.49 0.47
C ILE A 521 -20.36 -4.44 0.02
N ASN A 522 -19.10 -4.82 -0.19
CA ASN A 522 -18.10 -4.03 -0.90
C ASN A 522 -17.87 -4.73 -2.25
N ASP A 523 -18.22 -4.13 -3.35
CA ASP A 523 -18.43 -4.84 -4.61
C ASP A 523 -18.16 -3.90 -5.79
N GLU A 524 -16.87 -3.60 -6.04
CA GLU A 524 -16.45 -2.87 -7.25
C GLU A 524 -16.63 -3.74 -8.50
N ASN A 525 -16.49 -5.07 -8.36
CA ASN A 525 -16.73 -6.03 -9.44
C ASN A 525 -17.68 -7.15 -8.98
N PRO A 526 -19.00 -7.00 -9.23
CA PRO A 526 -20.03 -7.87 -8.66
C PRO A 526 -19.99 -9.33 -9.12
N ASP A 527 -19.27 -9.68 -10.17
CA ASP A 527 -19.19 -11.06 -10.67
C ASP A 527 -18.08 -11.87 -10.00
N VAL A 528 -17.12 -11.20 -9.38
CA VAL A 528 -15.96 -11.77 -8.68
C VAL A 528 -15.75 -11.16 -7.30
N ALA A 529 -16.83 -10.73 -6.64
CA ALA A 529 -16.79 -10.04 -5.36
C ALA A 529 -16.11 -10.84 -4.23
N TYR A 530 -16.05 -12.17 -4.35
CA TYR A 530 -15.30 -13.04 -3.43
C TYR A 530 -13.77 -12.81 -3.47
N LEU A 531 -13.23 -12.17 -4.51
CA LEU A 531 -11.83 -11.76 -4.54
C LEU A 531 -11.60 -10.42 -3.82
N GLY A 532 -12.69 -9.72 -3.45
CA GLY A 532 -12.63 -8.45 -2.74
C GLY A 532 -12.21 -7.26 -3.59
N ASP A 533 -12.21 -6.10 -2.96
CA ASP A 533 -11.76 -4.83 -3.53
C ASP A 533 -10.35 -4.52 -3.05
N GLU A 534 -9.55 -3.84 -3.87
CA GLU A 534 -8.16 -3.49 -3.53
C GLU A 534 -8.07 -2.67 -2.23
N ILE A 535 -7.19 -3.07 -1.33
CA ILE A 535 -7.01 -2.40 -0.05
C ILE A 535 -5.97 -1.29 -0.18
N LYS A 536 -6.33 -0.11 0.34
CA LYS A 536 -5.40 0.99 0.57
C LYS A 536 -5.22 1.17 2.07
N ILE A 537 -4.22 0.49 2.63
CA ILE A 537 -3.99 0.55 4.06
C ILE A 537 -3.26 1.83 4.43
N PRO A 538 -3.86 2.70 5.23
CA PRO A 538 -3.13 3.76 5.91
C PRO A 538 -2.13 3.16 6.89
N ARG A 539 -1.01 3.83 7.11
CA ARG A 539 0.05 3.39 8.05
C ARG A 539 -0.43 3.14 9.50
N ASN A 540 -1.62 3.63 9.86
CA ASN A 540 -2.25 3.42 11.17
C ASN A 540 -3.07 2.12 11.27
N GLY A 541 -3.16 1.32 10.20
CA GLY A 541 -3.86 0.03 10.19
C GLY A 541 -5.37 0.10 10.06
N GLN A 542 -6.01 1.27 10.05
CA GLN A 542 -7.45 1.39 9.83
C GLN A 542 -7.78 1.07 8.37
N LEU A 543 -8.51 -0.02 8.12
CA LEU A 543 -8.89 -0.45 6.79
C LEU A 543 -10.16 0.25 6.29
N ILE A 544 -11.22 0.20 7.10
CA ILE A 544 -12.51 0.78 6.76
C ILE A 544 -13.17 1.36 8.01
N GLU A 545 -13.82 2.50 7.83
CA GLU A 545 -14.91 3.01 8.68
C GLU A 545 -15.98 3.57 7.76
N ALA A 546 -17.03 2.80 7.50
CA ALA A 546 -18.04 3.15 6.51
C ALA A 546 -19.42 2.59 6.88
N THR A 547 -20.45 3.13 6.22
CA THR A 547 -21.82 2.66 6.33
C THR A 547 -22.25 2.02 5.02
N TYR A 548 -22.79 0.80 5.09
CA TYR A 548 -23.31 0.06 3.96
C TYR A 548 -24.81 -0.20 4.10
N PRO A 549 -25.62 -0.10 3.04
CA PRO A 549 -27.02 -0.46 3.08
C PRO A 549 -27.18 -1.99 3.22
N ILE A 550 -28.20 -2.43 3.95
CA ILE A 550 -28.62 -3.83 3.94
C ILE A 550 -29.50 -4.07 2.71
N PRO A 551 -29.08 -4.94 1.77
CA PRO A 551 -29.76 -5.07 0.48
C PRO A 551 -31.19 -5.65 0.56
N ASP A 552 -31.44 -6.54 1.53
CA ASP A 552 -32.73 -7.23 1.65
C ASP A 552 -33.28 -7.16 3.07
N LYS A 553 -34.59 -6.90 3.18
CA LYS A 553 -35.30 -6.77 4.46
C LYS A 553 -35.88 -8.10 4.96
N THR A 554 -35.78 -9.16 4.17
CA THR A 554 -36.35 -10.48 4.52
C THR A 554 -35.40 -11.34 5.32
N TRP A 555 -34.12 -10.99 5.38
CA TRP A 555 -33.12 -11.74 6.14
C TRP A 555 -33.31 -11.58 7.65
N ASN A 556 -33.05 -12.64 8.38
CA ASN A 556 -33.15 -12.60 9.84
C ASN A 556 -31.89 -11.99 10.45
N MET A 557 -32.00 -10.73 10.88
CA MET A 557 -30.88 -9.96 11.46
C MET A 557 -30.20 -10.67 12.64
N ASP A 558 -30.93 -11.45 13.44
CA ASP A 558 -30.38 -12.18 14.58
C ASP A 558 -29.47 -13.33 14.17
N ASN A 559 -29.56 -13.77 12.92
CA ASN A 559 -28.78 -14.86 12.35
C ASN A 559 -27.72 -14.36 11.36
N LEU A 560 -27.67 -13.04 11.08
CA LEU A 560 -26.68 -12.47 10.16
C LEU A 560 -25.30 -12.34 10.85
N LYS A 561 -24.28 -12.62 10.07
CA LYS A 561 -22.87 -12.34 10.38
C LYS A 561 -22.25 -11.61 9.22
N LEU A 562 -21.37 -10.67 9.51
CA LEU A 562 -20.46 -10.10 8.53
C LEU A 562 -19.14 -10.84 8.63
N VAL A 563 -18.64 -11.28 7.50
CA VAL A 563 -17.32 -11.90 7.32
C VAL A 563 -16.45 -10.94 6.54
N CYS A 564 -15.26 -10.63 7.06
CA CYS A 564 -14.21 -9.92 6.36
C CYS A 564 -13.02 -10.86 6.18
N TYR A 565 -12.46 -10.90 4.98
CA TYR A 565 -11.24 -11.63 4.73
C TYR A 565 -10.33 -10.91 3.72
N ILE A 566 -9.03 -11.12 3.90
CA ILE A 566 -7.99 -10.54 3.08
C ILE A 566 -7.48 -11.59 2.10
N VAL A 567 -7.48 -11.26 0.81
CA VAL A 567 -7.04 -12.12 -0.29
C VAL A 567 -5.76 -11.53 -0.89
N ASP A 568 -4.72 -12.33 -1.03
CA ASP A 568 -3.46 -11.89 -1.62
C ASP A 568 -3.44 -11.98 -3.16
N ALA A 569 -2.33 -11.61 -3.76
CA ALA A 569 -2.14 -11.64 -5.21
C ALA A 569 -2.23 -13.05 -5.84
N ASN A 570 -2.07 -14.12 -5.03
CA ASN A 570 -2.25 -15.51 -5.44
C ASN A 570 -3.70 -15.97 -5.30
N MET A 571 -4.59 -15.11 -4.79
CA MET A 571 -5.98 -15.37 -4.44
C MET A 571 -6.15 -16.22 -3.18
N ASP A 572 -5.10 -16.42 -2.38
CA ASP A 572 -5.18 -17.13 -1.10
C ASP A 572 -5.69 -16.21 0.01
N VAL A 573 -6.56 -16.73 0.90
CA VAL A 573 -7.02 -15.99 2.09
C VAL A 573 -5.91 -15.96 3.13
N ARG A 574 -5.42 -14.78 3.44
CA ARG A 574 -4.32 -14.57 4.40
C ARG A 574 -4.78 -14.54 5.84
N ASN A 575 -5.92 -13.95 6.11
CA ASN A 575 -6.60 -13.96 7.40
C ASN A 575 -8.05 -13.53 7.23
N ALA A 576 -8.89 -13.82 8.22
CA ALA A 576 -10.30 -13.51 8.21
C ALA A 576 -10.80 -13.10 9.61
N VAL A 577 -11.95 -12.44 9.65
CA VAL A 577 -12.70 -12.19 10.89
C VAL A 577 -14.20 -12.24 10.60
N ALA A 578 -14.97 -12.73 11.54
CA ALA A 578 -16.42 -12.71 11.46
C ALA A 578 -17.01 -12.08 12.73
N CYS A 579 -18.00 -11.23 12.57
CA CYS A 579 -18.78 -10.74 13.70
C CYS A 579 -20.29 -10.88 13.44
N PRO A 580 -21.10 -11.24 14.47
CA PRO A 580 -22.54 -11.20 14.33
C PRO A 580 -23.00 -9.75 14.12
N VAL A 581 -23.96 -9.58 13.21
CA VAL A 581 -24.70 -8.31 13.10
C VAL A 581 -25.58 -8.23 14.37
N LYS A 582 -25.14 -7.42 15.32
CA LYS A 582 -25.88 -7.28 16.58
C LYS A 582 -27.22 -6.62 16.32
N PRO A 583 -28.35 -7.25 16.65
CA PRO A 583 -29.63 -6.55 16.60
C PRO A 583 -29.53 -5.31 17.48
N ILE A 584 -30.17 -4.22 17.05
CA ILE A 584 -30.34 -3.07 17.92
C ILE A 584 -31.12 -3.59 19.12
N GLU A 585 -30.47 -3.79 20.26
CA GLU A 585 -31.18 -4.06 21.51
C GLU A 585 -32.16 -2.90 21.72
N GLN A 586 -33.44 -3.17 21.49
CA GLN A 586 -34.51 -2.24 21.87
C GLN A 586 -34.43 -2.14 23.40
N GLY A 587 -33.58 -1.25 23.90
CA GLY A 587 -33.43 -1.07 25.33
C GLY A 587 -32.02 -0.86 25.84
N VAL A 588 -30.95 -0.94 25.05
CA VAL A 588 -29.79 -0.11 25.37
C VAL A 588 -30.34 1.32 25.32
N LYS A 589 -30.72 1.84 26.48
CA LYS A 589 -30.71 3.27 26.67
C LYS A 589 -29.36 3.67 26.02
N LYS A 590 -29.42 4.25 24.79
CA LYS A 590 -28.47 5.29 24.45
C LYS A 590 -28.29 5.93 25.83
N GLU A 591 -27.13 5.76 26.48
CA GLU A 591 -26.74 6.77 27.43
C GLU A 591 -26.90 8.00 26.58
N THR A 592 -28.04 8.59 26.69
CA THR A 592 -28.21 9.98 26.38
C THR A 592 -27.15 10.58 27.28
N VAL A 593 -25.91 10.68 26.71
CA VAL A 593 -25.05 11.76 27.14
C VAL A 593 -26.05 12.90 27.11
N GLU A 594 -26.55 13.25 28.28
CA GLU A 594 -27.46 14.37 28.46
C GLU A 594 -26.95 15.40 27.50
N ASN A 595 -27.87 15.93 26.67
CA ASN A 595 -27.52 16.84 25.60
C ASN A 595 -26.76 18.02 26.20
N ASP A 596 -25.51 17.86 26.54
CA ASP A 596 -24.67 18.85 27.19
C ASP A 596 -24.56 20.13 26.34
N PHE A 597 -24.98 20.02 25.07
CA PHE A 597 -24.95 21.15 24.13
C PHE A 597 -26.25 21.25 23.34
N ALA A 598 -26.96 22.35 23.50
CA ALA A 598 -27.99 22.76 22.55
C ALA A 598 -27.35 23.68 21.50
N ILE A 599 -27.74 23.53 20.24
CA ILE A 599 -27.32 24.45 19.17
C ILE A 599 -28.53 25.13 18.55
N ASN A 600 -28.38 26.41 18.24
CA ASN A 600 -29.43 27.20 17.58
C ASN A 600 -28.77 28.09 16.52
N CYS A 601 -29.20 27.94 15.27
CA CYS A 601 -28.72 28.76 14.16
C CYS A 601 -29.81 29.76 13.75
N LYS A 602 -29.56 31.03 13.99
CA LYS A 602 -30.51 32.10 13.65
C LYS A 602 -29.76 33.35 13.22
N ASP A 603 -30.30 34.05 12.21
CA ASP A 603 -29.81 35.33 11.70
C ASP A 603 -28.28 35.32 11.40
N GLY A 604 -27.75 34.20 10.81
CA GLY A 604 -26.37 34.06 10.45
C GLY A 604 -25.40 33.82 11.63
N THR A 605 -25.96 33.50 12.82
CA THR A 605 -25.18 33.15 14.01
C THR A 605 -25.61 31.77 14.50
N LEU A 606 -24.63 30.87 14.65
CA LEU A 606 -24.80 29.57 15.32
C LEU A 606 -24.40 29.73 16.79
N HIS A 607 -25.36 29.55 17.66
CA HIS A 607 -25.16 29.57 19.12
C HIS A 607 -25.03 28.15 19.66
N ILE A 608 -24.01 27.90 20.50
CA ILE A 608 -23.83 26.66 21.23
C ILE A 608 -24.03 26.96 22.71
N ASP A 609 -25.02 26.28 23.30
CA ASP A 609 -25.31 26.40 24.73
C ASP A 609 -24.49 25.35 25.50
N GLY A 610 -23.65 25.80 26.45
CA GLY A 610 -22.77 24.99 27.25
C GLY A 610 -21.28 25.35 27.09
N ASN A 611 -20.46 24.90 28.05
CA ASN A 611 -19.01 25.09 28.02
C ASN A 611 -18.34 23.94 27.26
N PHE A 612 -17.50 24.27 26.28
CA PHE A 612 -16.73 23.32 25.48
C PHE A 612 -15.30 23.83 25.26
N ASP A 613 -14.41 22.93 24.90
CA ASP A 613 -13.01 23.25 24.62
C ASP A 613 -12.80 23.76 23.21
N LYS A 614 -13.53 23.15 22.24
CA LYS A 614 -13.36 23.38 20.82
C LYS A 614 -14.59 22.96 20.02
N ALA A 615 -14.92 23.73 18.98
CA ALA A 615 -15.95 23.36 18.01
C ALA A 615 -15.42 23.48 16.58
N ARG A 616 -15.78 22.53 15.72
CA ARG A 616 -15.44 22.54 14.29
C ARG A 616 -16.70 22.42 13.46
N ILE A 617 -16.82 23.23 12.43
CA ILE A 617 -17.91 23.19 11.47
C ILE A 617 -17.41 22.55 10.18
N PHE A 618 -18.19 21.61 9.66
CA PHE A 618 -17.89 20.86 8.44
C PHE A 618 -19.01 21.05 7.40
N SER A 619 -18.62 21.01 6.13
CA SER A 619 -19.58 20.79 5.04
C SER A 619 -20.10 19.33 5.09
N ILE A 620 -21.17 19.05 4.36
CA ILE A 620 -21.66 17.66 4.20
C ILE A 620 -20.67 16.72 3.51
N SER A 621 -19.66 17.26 2.82
CA SER A 621 -18.55 16.51 2.21
C SER A 621 -17.39 16.28 3.17
N GLY A 622 -17.51 16.63 4.46
CA GLY A 622 -16.49 16.45 5.49
C GLY A 622 -15.37 17.50 5.50
N GLN A 623 -15.42 18.53 4.66
CA GLN A 623 -14.42 19.60 4.66
C GLN A 623 -14.59 20.48 5.90
N THR A 624 -13.52 20.69 6.68
CA THR A 624 -13.51 21.67 7.79
C THR A 624 -13.60 23.08 7.24
N LEU A 625 -14.62 23.81 7.65
CA LEU A 625 -14.89 25.18 7.24
C LEU A 625 -14.50 26.21 8.28
N MET A 626 -14.67 25.89 9.56
CA MET A 626 -14.38 26.77 10.69
C MET A 626 -13.96 25.96 11.91
N GLU A 627 -13.10 26.55 12.73
CA GLU A 627 -12.71 26.02 14.03
C GLU A 627 -12.68 27.18 15.04
N THR A 628 -13.30 27.00 16.22
CA THR A 628 -13.44 28.04 17.23
C THR A 628 -13.70 27.46 18.61
N ASN A 629 -13.51 28.26 19.64
CA ASN A 629 -13.95 28.02 21.02
C ASN A 629 -15.05 29.02 21.47
N ASP A 630 -15.54 29.83 20.55
CA ASP A 630 -16.61 30.79 20.84
C ASP A 630 -17.99 30.10 20.83
N THR A 631 -18.83 30.44 21.77
CA THR A 631 -20.22 29.95 21.87
C THR A 631 -21.16 30.57 20.82
N ASN A 632 -20.78 31.71 20.25
CA ASN A 632 -21.52 32.38 19.17
C ASN A 632 -20.66 32.46 17.92
N ILE A 633 -20.95 31.61 16.96
CA ILE A 633 -20.18 31.46 15.74
C ILE A 633 -20.86 32.20 14.59
N ASN A 634 -20.17 33.14 13.99
CA ASN A 634 -20.70 33.82 12.80
C ASN A 634 -20.59 32.93 11.57
N VAL A 635 -21.74 32.41 11.11
CA VAL A 635 -21.87 31.55 9.93
C VAL A 635 -22.49 32.27 8.72
N SER A 636 -22.64 33.58 8.78
CA SER A 636 -23.27 34.38 7.70
C SER A 636 -22.53 34.36 6.36
N ARG A 637 -21.27 33.91 6.36
CA ARG A 637 -20.44 33.75 5.14
C ARG A 637 -20.59 32.37 4.50
N LEU A 638 -21.25 31.43 5.17
CA LEU A 638 -21.51 30.11 4.61
C LEU A 638 -22.75 30.18 3.73
N GLU A 639 -22.77 29.41 2.67
CA GLU A 639 -23.91 29.30 1.78
C GLU A 639 -25.10 28.64 2.48
N LYS A 640 -26.31 28.85 1.94
CA LYS A 640 -27.48 28.13 2.43
C LYS A 640 -27.33 26.64 2.25
N GLY A 641 -27.54 25.86 3.30
CA GLY A 641 -27.33 24.42 3.25
C GLY A 641 -27.28 23.75 4.61
N ILE A 642 -26.99 22.46 4.60
CA ILE A 642 -26.82 21.61 5.79
C ILE A 642 -25.34 21.54 6.14
N TYR A 643 -25.05 21.69 7.43
CA TYR A 643 -23.69 21.65 7.97
C TYR A 643 -23.67 20.78 9.22
N CYS A 644 -22.49 20.22 9.51
CA CYS A 644 -22.24 19.49 10.76
C CYS A 644 -21.33 20.32 11.66
N ILE A 645 -21.56 20.25 12.97
CA ILE A 645 -20.65 20.79 13.98
C ILE A 645 -20.22 19.67 14.92
N LEU A 646 -18.92 19.57 15.15
CA LEU A 646 -18.31 18.68 16.13
C LEU A 646 -17.83 19.52 17.31
N ILE A 647 -18.37 19.26 18.49
CA ILE A 647 -18.07 19.96 19.74
C ILE A 647 -17.25 19.04 20.62
N GLN A 648 -16.09 19.50 21.07
CA GLN A 648 -15.17 18.76 21.94
C GLN A 648 -15.21 19.33 23.36
N LYS A 649 -15.32 18.46 24.36
CA LYS A 649 -15.18 18.76 25.78
C LYS A 649 -14.53 17.58 26.52
N ASP A 650 -13.50 17.82 27.33
CA ASP A 650 -12.85 16.81 28.19
C ASP A 650 -12.55 15.49 27.45
N ASN A 651 -11.97 15.54 26.24
CA ASN A 651 -11.75 14.40 25.31
C ASN A 651 -13.00 13.67 24.82
N ARG A 652 -14.19 14.22 25.00
CA ARG A 652 -15.45 13.73 24.42
C ARG A 652 -15.84 14.59 23.24
N PHE A 653 -16.48 13.97 22.24
CA PHE A 653 -16.95 14.64 21.03
C PHE A 653 -18.46 14.49 20.89
N VAL A 654 -19.15 15.59 20.60
CA VAL A 654 -20.57 15.61 20.29
C VAL A 654 -20.77 16.21 18.91
N SER A 655 -21.37 15.46 17.99
CA SER A 655 -21.72 15.94 16.65
C SER A 655 -23.18 16.36 16.58
N LYS A 656 -23.45 17.50 15.91
CA LYS A 656 -24.81 17.98 15.63
C LYS A 656 -24.90 18.53 14.22
N LYS A 657 -26.10 18.46 13.63
CA LYS A 657 -26.40 19.07 12.33
C LYS A 657 -27.16 20.39 12.53
N PHE A 658 -26.91 21.37 11.68
CA PHE A 658 -27.67 22.62 11.63
C PHE A 658 -27.88 23.08 10.18
N ILE A 659 -28.85 23.93 9.98
CA ILE A 659 -29.26 24.42 8.65
C ILE A 659 -29.11 25.93 8.63
N ILE A 660 -28.45 26.42 7.59
CA ILE A 660 -28.41 27.84 7.22
C ILE A 660 -29.47 28.07 6.16
N GLN A 661 -30.50 28.86 6.50
CA GLN A 661 -31.66 29.12 5.66
C GLN A 661 -31.48 30.37 4.76
#